data_99ec1751e04c3babfc952948a86167f1
#
_entry.id   99ec1751e04c3babfc952948a86167f1
#
_cell.length_a   1.000
_cell.length_b   1.000
_cell.length_c   1.000
_cell.angle_alpha   90.00
_cell.angle_beta   90.00
_cell.angle_gamma   90.00
#
_symmetry.space_group_name_H-M   'P 1'
#
loop_
_entity.id
_entity.type
_entity.pdbx_description
1 polymer ?
#
loop_
_entity_poly.entity_id
_entity_poly.type
_entity_poly.pdbx_seq_one_letter_code
_entity_poly.pdbx_strand_id
1 'polypeptide(L)'
;MKMRALPLALAAATAVLLTACAPRNIRDDAPAAGAGVDGKVAPFAQPALIPRADLFGNPERTSLQISPDGKHLAWLAPVEGVLNVFVAPASDIGQGRAITQDRARGIRQYFWSYTPGTLVFLRDTGGDEDFHAYAVNADGGEARDLTPYPKTRAFVGGVSHLVPGSILIGMNDRAAEWHDLYRVDLASGKRTLVEKNEQKFAGYIADADFKVRMAMRSRDDGGSDLLVPGDRGEWKKVDTIPFEDSLTTQPGAYTTDGRSMYFTDSRERNTAALYAMDTASGTRKLVFEDPRVDVGNTLVDPKTGLVQAVSTDYLLEEWQVIDPAIRGDLQKLEAIGPGVIDVTSRTLDDSTWTVLHYSAEQSGAYYRYDRSSGEATKLFDVRPALADDTLVPTWPLELKSRDGLTLVSYLTLPAGADTNLDGKADRPVPLVLNPHGGPWARNSYGYSSTAQWLANRGYAVMTVNYRGSTGFGKDFINKSDGEWAGKMHDDLIDAVDWAIAQGITTKDQVAIMGGSYGGYATLVGLTFTPETFKCGVDIVGPSNLNTLLSTIPPYWASFFEQFAKRVGDPRTEDGKRMLEERSPLTRVDAINKPLLIGQGANDPRVKQAESDQIVQAMEAKKIPVTYVLFPDEGHGFARPENSMAFNAVTEAFLAECLGGRFEPIGDDFAGSSIGVPAGAEHVPGLVEALATHEASVRK
;
A
#
# COMPACT_ATOMS: atom_id res chain seq x y z
N MET A 1 2.34 -16.63 11.37
CA MET A 1 2.24 -16.53 9.91
C MET A 1 1.02 -15.65 9.64
N LYS A 2 1.26 -14.43 9.18
CA LYS A 2 0.15 -13.58 8.74
C LYS A 2 -0.45 -14.24 7.50
N MET A 3 -1.36 -15.19 7.70
CA MET A 3 -2.29 -15.51 6.66
C MET A 3 -3.27 -14.36 6.57
N ARG A 4 -2.96 -13.43 5.70
CA ARG A 4 -4.00 -12.63 5.12
C ARG A 4 -4.88 -13.60 4.32
N ALA A 5 -6.07 -13.92 4.82
CA ALA A 5 -7.13 -14.10 3.87
C ALA A 5 -7.10 -12.82 3.04
N LEU A 6 -6.62 -12.92 1.79
CA LEU A 6 -6.69 -11.78 0.90
C LEU A 6 -8.17 -11.41 0.78
N PRO A 7 -8.60 -10.27 1.28
CA PRO A 7 -9.80 -9.69 0.74
C PRO A 7 -9.47 -9.37 -0.71
N LEU A 8 -10.36 -9.69 -1.60
CA LEU A 8 -10.37 -9.11 -2.93
C LEU A 8 -10.27 -7.61 -2.76
N ALA A 9 -9.18 -7.07 -3.30
CA ALA A 9 -8.89 -5.66 -3.46
C ALA A 9 -8.64 -4.84 -2.20
N LEU A 10 -7.54 -4.17 -2.26
CA LEU A 10 -6.97 -3.05 -1.52
C LEU A 10 -6.14 -3.42 -0.30
N ALA A 11 -4.83 -3.28 -0.54
CA ALA A 11 -3.78 -3.28 0.45
C ALA A 11 -3.97 -2.14 1.43
N ALA A 12 -3.96 -2.44 2.70
CA ALA A 12 -3.59 -1.49 3.74
C ALA A 12 -2.51 -2.13 4.61
N ALA A 13 -1.49 -1.38 4.85
CA ALA A 13 -0.39 -1.74 5.73
C ALA A 13 -0.75 -1.48 7.19
N THR A 14 -0.25 -2.07 8.03
CA THR A 14 0.11 -2.49 9.36
C THR A 14 0.75 -1.38 10.19
N ALA A 15 0.43 -1.31 11.31
CA ALA A 15 0.45 -1.58 12.71
C ALA A 15 1.69 -1.29 13.52
N VAL A 16 1.73 -0.76 14.65
CA VAL A 16 1.51 -0.77 16.03
C VAL A 16 2.49 -0.18 17.00
N LEU A 17 2.35 0.28 18.07
CA LEU A 17 2.13 0.38 19.47
C LEU A 17 3.10 1.15 20.35
N LEU A 18 2.56 1.50 21.40
CA LEU A 18 2.74 2.31 22.59
C LEU A 18 4.06 2.16 23.35
N THR A 19 4.59 3.30 23.71
CA THR A 19 4.70 3.67 25.14
C THR A 19 4.44 5.16 25.27
N ALA A 20 3.75 5.53 26.35
CA ALA A 20 3.22 6.82 26.58
C ALA A 20 4.26 7.94 26.51
N CYS A 21 4.36 8.57 25.32
CA CYS A 21 4.46 10.01 25.28
C CYS A 21 3.05 10.49 25.01
N ALA A 22 2.43 11.14 25.97
CA ALA A 22 1.15 11.79 25.79
C ALA A 22 1.20 12.58 24.46
N PRO A 23 0.17 12.50 23.61
CA PRO A 23 0.13 13.33 22.42
C PRO A 23 0.21 14.78 22.89
N ARG A 24 1.26 15.48 22.52
CA ARG A 24 1.31 16.92 22.68
C ARG A 24 0.31 17.48 21.68
N ASN A 25 -0.92 17.67 22.13
CA ASN A 25 -1.93 18.40 21.38
C ASN A 25 -1.36 19.76 21.04
N ILE A 26 -1.19 20.05 19.76
CA ILE A 26 -0.95 21.40 19.27
C ILE A 26 -2.19 22.21 19.64
N ARG A 27 -2.10 23.06 20.65
CA ARG A 27 -3.20 23.97 21.03
C ARG A 27 -3.33 25.04 19.94
N ASP A 28 -4.59 25.39 19.64
CA ASP A 28 -5.01 26.47 18.73
C ASP A 28 -4.66 27.87 19.26
N ASP A 29 -3.39 28.18 19.45
CA ASP A 29 -2.94 29.53 19.76
C ASP A 29 -2.15 30.06 18.55
N ALA A 30 -2.83 30.82 17.69
CA ALA A 30 -2.21 31.52 16.57
C ALA A 30 -1.26 32.61 17.07
N PRO A 31 0.02 32.63 16.66
CA PRO A 31 0.88 33.80 16.94
C PRO A 31 0.56 34.95 15.98
N ALA A 32 0.54 36.16 16.54
CA ALA A 32 0.31 37.40 15.81
C ALA A 32 1.41 37.64 14.75
N ALA A 33 0.98 38.01 13.54
CA ALA A 33 1.84 38.32 12.41
C ALA A 33 2.80 39.49 12.72
N GLY A 34 4.09 39.22 12.76
CA GLY A 34 5.16 40.21 12.74
C GLY A 34 5.50 40.58 11.31
N ALA A 35 5.45 41.91 11.00
CA ALA A 35 5.74 42.45 9.69
C ALA A 35 7.21 42.24 9.28
N GLY A 36 7.40 41.63 8.09
CA GLY A 36 8.72 41.40 7.51
C GLY A 36 9.31 42.63 6.83
N VAL A 37 10.61 42.74 6.94
CA VAL A 37 11.45 43.65 6.19
C VAL A 37 12.19 42.83 5.13
N ASP A 38 12.37 43.41 3.92
CA ASP A 38 13.06 42.84 2.77
C ASP A 38 14.31 42.03 3.14
N GLY A 39 14.28 40.72 2.90
CA GLY A 39 15.44 39.87 3.09
C GLY A 39 15.22 38.49 2.50
N LYS A 40 16.10 38.06 1.63
CA LYS A 40 16.27 36.66 1.30
C LYS A 40 16.43 35.91 2.63
N VAL A 41 15.45 35.09 2.99
CA VAL A 41 15.49 34.25 4.19
C VAL A 41 16.75 33.37 4.10
N ALA A 42 17.63 33.48 5.11
CA ALA A 42 18.82 32.60 5.15
C ALA A 42 18.40 31.13 5.10
N PRO A 43 19.01 30.30 4.27
CA PRO A 43 18.64 28.88 4.22
C PRO A 43 18.86 28.22 5.57
N PHE A 44 18.03 27.21 5.90
CA PHE A 44 18.30 26.34 7.06
C PHE A 44 19.68 25.69 6.91
N ALA A 45 20.33 25.35 8.03
CA ALA A 45 21.42 24.41 8.00
C ALA A 45 20.85 23.03 7.62
N GLN A 46 20.96 22.69 6.35
CA GLN A 46 20.44 21.44 5.82
C GLN A 46 21.52 20.35 5.95
N PRO A 47 21.15 19.09 6.31
CA PRO A 47 22.08 17.96 6.31
C PRO A 47 22.58 17.65 4.89
N ALA A 48 23.54 16.73 4.75
CA ALA A 48 23.94 16.23 3.45
C ALA A 48 22.74 15.73 2.64
N LEU A 49 22.85 15.77 1.31
CA LEU A 49 21.86 15.10 0.46
C LEU A 49 21.98 13.58 0.68
N ILE A 50 20.89 12.94 1.04
CA ILE A 50 20.80 11.48 1.07
C ILE A 50 20.74 11.03 -0.40
N PRO A 51 21.64 10.12 -0.84
CA PRO A 51 21.58 9.60 -2.20
C PRO A 51 20.23 8.96 -2.53
N ARG A 52 19.69 9.21 -3.72
CA ARG A 52 18.45 8.55 -4.17
C ARG A 52 18.56 7.03 -4.12
N ALA A 53 19.74 6.49 -4.39
CA ALA A 53 20.01 5.06 -4.33
C ALA A 53 19.74 4.46 -2.94
N ASP A 54 20.04 5.18 -1.85
CA ASP A 54 19.85 4.71 -0.48
C ASP A 54 18.37 4.76 -0.07
N LEU A 55 17.60 5.69 -0.66
CA LEU A 55 16.17 5.86 -0.39
C LEU A 55 15.28 4.93 -1.25
N PHE A 56 15.57 4.81 -2.56
CA PHE A 56 14.70 4.15 -3.55
C PHE A 56 15.28 2.88 -4.16
N GLY A 57 16.59 2.63 -4.00
CA GLY A 57 17.20 1.35 -4.34
C GLY A 57 16.58 0.18 -3.55
N ASN A 58 16.86 -1.04 -3.93
CA ASN A 58 16.43 -2.20 -3.14
C ASN A 58 16.93 -2.09 -1.70
N PRO A 59 16.13 -2.56 -0.71
CA PRO A 59 16.66 -2.78 0.63
C PRO A 59 17.79 -3.81 0.59
N GLU A 60 18.76 -3.71 1.50
CA GLU A 60 19.81 -4.74 1.61
C GLU A 60 19.19 -6.09 1.96
N ARG A 61 18.28 -6.09 2.92
CA ARG A 61 17.48 -7.27 3.33
C ARG A 61 16.10 -6.82 3.81
N THR A 62 15.08 -7.62 3.51
CA THR A 62 13.70 -7.33 3.95
C THR A 62 12.84 -8.58 4.04
N SER A 63 11.63 -8.44 4.58
CA SER A 63 10.61 -9.50 4.62
C SER A 63 11.05 -10.77 5.33
N LEU A 64 11.80 -10.64 6.44
CA LEU A 64 12.28 -11.78 7.21
C LEU A 64 11.12 -12.64 7.72
N GLN A 65 11.23 -13.95 7.56
CA GLN A 65 10.33 -14.97 8.11
C GLN A 65 11.12 -16.16 8.67
N ILE A 66 10.57 -16.77 9.72
CA ILE A 66 11.04 -18.07 10.22
C ILE A 66 10.17 -19.19 9.68
N SER A 67 10.76 -20.35 9.36
CA SER A 67 10.00 -21.54 8.95
C SER A 67 9.12 -22.05 10.08
N PRO A 68 7.95 -22.70 9.79
CA PRO A 68 7.05 -23.23 10.81
C PRO A 68 7.71 -24.21 11.79
N ASP A 69 8.73 -24.95 11.35
CA ASP A 69 9.50 -25.89 12.17
C ASP A 69 10.69 -25.25 12.90
N GLY A 70 10.89 -23.92 12.76
CA GLY A 70 11.93 -23.14 13.42
C GLY A 70 13.36 -23.39 12.91
N LYS A 71 13.57 -24.15 11.83
CA LYS A 71 14.91 -24.54 11.38
C LYS A 71 15.58 -23.53 10.46
N HIS A 72 14.80 -22.72 9.73
CA HIS A 72 15.31 -21.82 8.72
C HIS A 72 14.74 -20.41 8.88
N LEU A 73 15.57 -19.43 8.56
CA LEU A 73 15.18 -18.05 8.27
C LEU A 73 15.15 -17.84 6.76
N ALA A 74 14.19 -17.07 6.27
CA ALA A 74 14.16 -16.60 4.90
C ALA A 74 13.95 -15.10 4.85
N TRP A 75 14.49 -14.43 3.83
CA TRP A 75 14.33 -13.01 3.59
C TRP A 75 14.48 -12.69 2.09
N LEU A 76 14.13 -11.49 1.70
CA LEU A 76 14.41 -10.96 0.37
C LEU A 76 15.69 -10.13 0.40
N ALA A 77 16.56 -10.34 -0.58
CA ALA A 77 17.76 -9.54 -0.82
C ALA A 77 18.10 -9.51 -2.32
N PRO A 78 18.83 -8.49 -2.80
CA PRO A 78 19.16 -8.38 -4.21
C PRO A 78 20.26 -9.38 -4.62
N VAL A 79 20.09 -9.99 -5.80
CA VAL A 79 21.12 -10.68 -6.57
C VAL A 79 21.26 -9.91 -7.88
N GLU A 80 22.43 -9.32 -8.13
CA GLU A 80 22.66 -8.48 -9.30
C GLU A 80 21.58 -7.38 -9.49
N GLY A 81 21.15 -6.75 -8.37
CA GLY A 81 20.14 -5.67 -8.38
C GLY A 81 18.70 -6.15 -8.36
N VAL A 82 18.41 -7.44 -8.43
CA VAL A 82 17.04 -7.99 -8.46
C VAL A 82 16.72 -8.76 -7.18
N LEU A 83 15.60 -8.46 -6.52
CA LEU A 83 15.20 -9.12 -5.27
C LEU A 83 14.91 -10.60 -5.48
N ASN A 84 15.57 -11.42 -4.66
CA ASN A 84 15.46 -12.86 -4.63
C ASN A 84 15.23 -13.38 -3.21
N VAL A 85 14.76 -14.60 -3.06
CA VAL A 85 14.57 -15.25 -1.76
C VAL A 85 15.91 -15.86 -1.31
N PHE A 86 16.33 -15.48 -0.12
CA PHE A 86 17.48 -16.06 0.60
C PHE A 86 17.01 -16.94 1.74
N VAL A 87 17.78 -17.98 2.05
CA VAL A 87 17.53 -18.88 3.18
C VAL A 87 18.83 -19.16 3.92
N ALA A 88 18.74 -19.24 5.25
CA ALA A 88 19.81 -19.67 6.15
C ALA A 88 19.28 -20.62 7.23
N PRO A 89 20.15 -21.42 7.91
CA PRO A 89 19.78 -22.03 9.18
C PRO A 89 19.35 -20.97 10.20
N ALA A 90 18.32 -21.23 10.98
CA ALA A 90 17.83 -20.28 11.98
C ALA A 90 18.87 -19.96 13.08
N SER A 91 19.86 -20.85 13.26
CA SER A 91 20.98 -20.66 14.20
C SER A 91 22.06 -19.69 13.70
N ASP A 92 22.17 -19.49 12.38
CA ASP A 92 23.24 -18.65 11.80
C ASP A 92 22.77 -18.04 10.46
N ILE A 93 22.29 -16.80 10.53
CA ILE A 93 21.85 -16.03 9.35
C ILE A 93 23.02 -15.71 8.38
N GLY A 94 24.27 -15.75 8.87
CA GLY A 94 25.47 -15.52 8.06
C GLY A 94 25.69 -16.60 6.99
N GLN A 95 25.10 -17.78 7.12
CA GLN A 95 25.12 -18.83 6.11
C GLN A 95 24.05 -18.66 5.02
N GLY A 96 23.48 -17.46 4.91
CA GLY A 96 22.44 -17.15 3.94
C GLY A 96 22.88 -17.29 2.50
N ARG A 97 22.02 -17.91 1.68
CA ARG A 97 22.23 -18.06 0.23
C ARG A 97 20.93 -17.85 -0.53
N ALA A 98 21.04 -17.30 -1.73
CA ALA A 98 19.90 -17.18 -2.63
C ALA A 98 19.42 -18.58 -3.07
N ILE A 99 18.11 -18.81 -2.99
CA ILE A 99 17.46 -20.04 -3.44
C ILE A 99 16.63 -19.83 -4.71
N THR A 100 16.49 -18.59 -5.15
CA THR A 100 15.85 -18.20 -6.40
C THR A 100 16.81 -17.36 -7.23
N GLN A 101 16.56 -17.24 -8.54
CA GLN A 101 17.42 -16.54 -9.49
C GLN A 101 16.59 -15.71 -10.48
N ASP A 102 15.68 -14.88 -9.94
CA ASP A 102 14.97 -13.94 -10.79
C ASP A 102 15.94 -12.86 -11.30
N ARG A 103 15.79 -12.48 -12.57
CA ARG A 103 16.65 -11.52 -13.27
C ARG A 103 15.88 -10.33 -13.86
N ALA A 104 14.57 -10.28 -13.60
CA ALA A 104 13.69 -9.28 -14.24
C ALA A 104 13.10 -8.29 -13.24
N ARG A 105 12.00 -8.66 -12.59
CA ARG A 105 11.23 -7.73 -11.72
C ARG A 105 11.47 -7.95 -10.23
N GLY A 106 12.06 -9.09 -9.86
CA GLY A 106 12.28 -9.49 -8.48
C GLY A 106 11.06 -10.12 -7.81
N ILE A 107 11.34 -10.91 -6.81
CA ILE A 107 10.34 -11.53 -5.96
C ILE A 107 10.00 -10.54 -4.84
N ARG A 108 8.70 -10.28 -4.63
CA ARG A 108 8.23 -9.31 -3.64
C ARG A 108 7.38 -9.93 -2.55
N GLN A 109 6.81 -11.10 -2.84
CA GLN A 109 5.95 -11.85 -1.91
C GLN A 109 6.37 -13.30 -1.90
N TYR A 110 6.64 -13.82 -0.71
CA TYR A 110 6.88 -15.22 -0.47
C TYR A 110 6.38 -15.61 0.93
N PHE A 111 6.23 -16.91 1.16
CA PHE A 111 5.91 -17.43 2.49
C PHE A 111 6.39 -18.88 2.62
N TRP A 112 6.60 -19.31 3.85
CA TRP A 112 6.82 -20.71 4.15
C TRP A 112 5.53 -21.51 4.06
N SER A 113 5.55 -22.61 3.32
CA SER A 113 4.49 -23.62 3.44
C SER A 113 4.69 -24.46 4.70
N TYR A 114 3.72 -25.30 5.01
CA TYR A 114 3.89 -26.29 6.09
C TYR A 114 4.58 -27.59 5.64
N THR A 115 4.90 -27.76 4.35
CA THR A 115 5.86 -28.78 3.90
C THR A 115 7.24 -28.37 4.36
N PRO A 116 7.95 -29.19 5.16
CA PRO A 116 9.27 -28.83 5.66
C PRO A 116 10.21 -28.39 4.52
N GLY A 117 10.89 -27.27 4.73
CA GLY A 117 11.84 -26.70 3.78
C GLY A 117 11.26 -26.22 2.44
N THR A 118 9.95 -26.01 2.31
CA THR A 118 9.33 -25.54 1.07
C THR A 118 8.75 -24.13 1.23
N LEU A 119 9.15 -23.24 0.33
CA LEU A 119 8.64 -21.87 0.21
C LEU A 119 7.76 -21.76 -1.04
N VAL A 120 6.83 -20.83 -1.00
CA VAL A 120 6.01 -20.42 -2.14
C VAL A 120 6.19 -18.93 -2.36
N PHE A 121 6.32 -18.51 -3.62
CA PHE A 121 6.38 -17.10 -3.98
C PHE A 121 5.48 -16.78 -5.16
N LEU A 122 5.10 -15.51 -5.29
CA LEU A 122 4.29 -15.00 -6.40
C LEU A 122 5.15 -14.10 -7.30
N ARG A 123 4.93 -14.19 -8.60
CA ARG A 123 5.59 -13.35 -9.60
C ARG A 123 4.66 -13.11 -10.79
N ASP A 124 4.66 -11.87 -11.30
CA ASP A 124 4.03 -11.45 -12.55
C ASP A 124 5.09 -11.28 -13.67
N THR A 125 4.65 -10.95 -14.86
CA THR A 125 5.54 -10.71 -16.01
C THR A 125 5.31 -9.29 -16.54
N GLY A 126 6.37 -8.47 -16.56
CA GLY A 126 6.31 -7.12 -17.12
C GLY A 126 5.30 -6.18 -16.48
N GLY A 127 4.75 -6.50 -15.30
CA GLY A 127 3.76 -5.66 -14.61
C GLY A 127 2.30 -5.92 -15.00
N ASP A 128 2.02 -7.03 -15.68
CA ASP A 128 0.67 -7.42 -16.13
C ASP A 128 -0.28 -7.84 -14.99
N GLU A 129 0.25 -8.08 -13.79
CA GLU A 129 -0.46 -8.60 -12.62
C GLU A 129 -1.10 -10.00 -12.81
N ASP A 130 -0.78 -10.70 -13.88
CA ASP A 130 -1.10 -12.11 -14.02
C ASP A 130 -0.12 -12.94 -13.18
N PHE A 131 -0.31 -12.90 -11.87
CA PHE A 131 0.59 -13.54 -10.91
C PHE A 131 0.53 -15.05 -11.01
N HIS A 132 1.69 -15.69 -11.16
CA HIS A 132 1.87 -17.12 -11.01
C HIS A 132 2.43 -17.45 -9.62
N ALA A 133 2.03 -18.62 -9.07
CA ALA A 133 2.57 -19.16 -7.83
C ALA A 133 3.68 -20.18 -8.15
N TYR A 134 4.81 -20.07 -7.46
CA TYR A 134 5.96 -20.95 -7.61
C TYR A 134 6.31 -21.60 -6.27
N ALA A 135 6.70 -22.87 -6.29
CA ALA A 135 7.28 -23.55 -5.12
C ALA A 135 8.78 -23.75 -5.32
N VAL A 136 9.56 -23.55 -4.26
CA VAL A 136 11.01 -23.76 -4.24
C VAL A 136 11.44 -24.40 -2.92
N ASN A 137 12.48 -25.25 -2.95
CA ASN A 137 13.02 -25.84 -1.75
C ASN A 137 14.04 -24.91 -1.06
N ALA A 138 14.10 -24.93 0.26
CA ALA A 138 15.10 -24.20 1.05
C ALA A 138 16.54 -24.61 0.70
N ASP A 139 16.75 -25.82 0.21
CA ASP A 139 18.03 -26.27 -0.34
C ASP A 139 18.34 -25.72 -1.74
N GLY A 140 17.45 -24.92 -2.32
CA GLY A 140 17.54 -24.39 -3.68
C GLY A 140 17.08 -25.39 -4.72
N GLY A 141 17.48 -25.16 -5.96
CA GLY A 141 17.04 -25.93 -7.12
C GLY A 141 16.09 -25.12 -8.02
N GLU A 142 15.51 -25.78 -9.03
CA GLU A 142 14.57 -25.14 -9.93
C GLU A 142 13.22 -24.88 -9.23
N ALA A 143 12.73 -23.65 -9.31
CA ALA A 143 11.41 -23.30 -8.82
C ALA A 143 10.34 -23.89 -9.73
N ARG A 144 9.37 -24.60 -9.15
CA ARG A 144 8.25 -25.19 -9.88
C ARG A 144 7.13 -24.16 -10.02
N ASP A 145 6.71 -23.87 -11.24
CA ASP A 145 5.46 -23.16 -11.49
C ASP A 145 4.27 -24.06 -11.13
N LEU A 146 3.47 -23.61 -10.15
CA LEU A 146 2.28 -24.30 -9.68
C LEU A 146 1.03 -23.94 -10.49
N THR A 147 1.12 -22.88 -11.29
CA THR A 147 0.02 -22.31 -12.08
C THR A 147 0.43 -22.02 -13.53
N PRO A 148 0.99 -23.01 -14.27
CA PRO A 148 1.59 -22.81 -15.59
C PRO A 148 0.51 -22.64 -16.69
N TYR A 149 -0.39 -21.69 -16.51
CA TYR A 149 -1.50 -21.43 -17.45
C TYR A 149 -1.39 -19.99 -17.96
N PRO A 150 -1.34 -19.77 -19.27
CA PRO A 150 -1.16 -18.45 -19.85
C PRO A 150 -2.36 -17.54 -19.54
N LYS A 151 -2.11 -16.25 -19.34
CA LYS A 151 -3.14 -15.24 -19.05
C LYS A 151 -4.01 -15.62 -17.84
N THR A 152 -3.40 -16.21 -16.84
CA THR A 152 -4.06 -16.64 -15.62
C THR A 152 -3.51 -15.82 -14.45
N ARG A 153 -4.41 -15.20 -13.70
CA ARG A 153 -4.10 -14.62 -12.40
C ARG A 153 -4.34 -15.65 -11.32
N ALA A 154 -3.29 -15.97 -10.57
CA ALA A 154 -3.39 -16.85 -9.41
C ALA A 154 -3.28 -16.04 -8.11
N PHE A 155 -3.96 -16.50 -7.07
CA PHE A 155 -3.78 -16.05 -5.70
C PHE A 155 -3.81 -17.24 -4.73
N VAL A 156 -3.11 -17.11 -3.59
CA VAL A 156 -3.12 -18.13 -2.56
C VAL A 156 -4.39 -18.01 -1.73
N GLY A 157 -5.27 -19.01 -1.85
CA GLY A 157 -6.55 -19.08 -1.15
C GLY A 157 -6.44 -19.65 0.28
N GLY A 158 -5.34 -20.39 0.57
CA GLY A 158 -5.10 -20.90 1.90
C GLY A 158 -3.88 -21.81 2.02
N VAL A 159 -3.30 -21.81 3.22
CA VAL A 159 -2.25 -22.74 3.67
C VAL A 159 -2.64 -23.29 5.03
N SER A 160 -2.32 -24.56 5.32
CA SER A 160 -2.72 -25.20 6.57
C SER A 160 -1.70 -26.22 7.04
N HIS A 161 -1.42 -26.22 8.34
CA HIS A 161 -0.57 -27.24 8.97
C HIS A 161 -1.25 -28.62 9.05
N LEU A 162 -2.58 -28.69 8.90
CA LEU A 162 -3.31 -29.95 8.81
C LEU A 162 -3.19 -30.59 7.43
N VAL A 163 -2.86 -29.79 6.40
CA VAL A 163 -2.70 -30.24 5.01
C VAL A 163 -1.34 -29.77 4.46
N PRO A 164 -0.22 -30.16 5.08
CA PRO A 164 1.09 -29.54 4.83
C PRO A 164 1.58 -29.70 3.39
N GLY A 165 1.25 -30.80 2.70
CA GLY A 165 1.70 -31.08 1.33
C GLY A 165 1.00 -30.33 0.21
N SER A 166 0.05 -29.45 0.53
CA SER A 166 -0.76 -28.74 -0.47
C SER A 166 -1.10 -27.33 -0.02
N ILE A 167 -1.49 -26.49 -0.99
CA ILE A 167 -2.07 -25.17 -0.74
C ILE A 167 -3.35 -25.01 -1.58
N LEU A 168 -4.22 -24.08 -1.17
CA LEU A 168 -5.33 -23.64 -2.01
C LEU A 168 -4.87 -22.48 -2.90
N ILE A 169 -5.21 -22.55 -4.18
CA ILE A 169 -4.95 -21.48 -5.16
C ILE A 169 -6.25 -21.18 -5.90
N GLY A 170 -6.63 -19.91 -5.92
CA GLY A 170 -7.64 -19.40 -6.82
C GLY A 170 -7.02 -19.09 -8.18
N MET A 171 -7.62 -19.55 -9.29
CA MET A 171 -7.16 -19.32 -10.65
C MET A 171 -8.32 -18.94 -11.55
N ASN A 172 -8.13 -17.95 -12.43
CA ASN A 172 -9.13 -17.52 -13.40
C ASN A 172 -8.89 -18.07 -14.82
N ASP A 173 -8.19 -19.20 -14.94
CA ASP A 173 -7.81 -19.84 -16.19
C ASP A 173 -8.98 -20.30 -17.07
N ARG A 174 -10.15 -20.49 -16.48
CA ARG A 174 -11.40 -20.84 -17.19
C ARG A 174 -12.22 -19.62 -17.62
N ALA A 175 -12.24 -18.58 -16.82
CA ALA A 175 -13.01 -17.35 -17.06
C ALA A 175 -12.26 -16.17 -16.44
N ALA A 176 -11.90 -15.20 -17.27
CA ALA A 176 -11.03 -14.07 -16.85
C ALA A 176 -11.58 -13.28 -15.64
N GLU A 177 -12.89 -13.26 -15.47
CA GLU A 177 -13.58 -12.53 -14.39
C GLU A 177 -13.66 -13.33 -13.07
N TRP A 178 -13.61 -14.67 -13.13
CA TRP A 178 -14.00 -15.52 -12.00
C TRP A 178 -12.96 -16.60 -11.73
N HIS A 179 -12.54 -16.68 -10.47
CA HIS A 179 -11.56 -17.65 -10.02
C HIS A 179 -12.24 -18.94 -9.56
N ASP A 180 -11.81 -20.05 -10.11
CA ASP A 180 -12.06 -21.38 -9.55
C ASP A 180 -11.04 -21.65 -8.43
N LEU A 181 -11.39 -22.49 -7.44
CA LEU A 181 -10.51 -22.84 -6.34
C LEU A 181 -9.95 -24.24 -6.52
N TYR A 182 -8.63 -24.34 -6.46
CA TYR A 182 -7.91 -25.61 -6.61
C TYR A 182 -7.06 -25.89 -5.37
N ARG A 183 -6.99 -27.16 -5.00
CA ARG A 183 -5.94 -27.68 -4.14
C ARG A 183 -4.76 -28.10 -5.01
N VAL A 184 -3.60 -27.54 -4.75
CA VAL A 184 -2.37 -27.80 -5.52
C VAL A 184 -1.37 -28.51 -4.62
N ASP A 185 -0.90 -29.69 -5.06
CA ASP A 185 0.15 -30.45 -4.40
C ASP A 185 1.50 -29.82 -4.67
N LEU A 186 2.24 -29.48 -3.62
CA LEU A 186 3.50 -28.73 -3.71
C LEU A 186 4.63 -29.55 -4.33
N ALA A 187 4.64 -30.87 -4.14
CA ALA A 187 5.69 -31.75 -4.64
C ALA A 187 5.57 -32.02 -6.15
N SER A 188 4.33 -32.20 -6.65
CA SER A 188 4.08 -32.56 -8.05
C SER A 188 3.57 -31.40 -8.91
N GLY A 189 3.00 -30.34 -8.30
CA GLY A 189 2.27 -29.29 -9.00
C GLY A 189 0.88 -29.73 -9.49
N LYS A 190 0.44 -30.97 -9.13
CA LYS A 190 -0.86 -31.47 -9.55
C LYS A 190 -1.98 -30.67 -8.87
N ARG A 191 -2.88 -30.09 -9.66
CA ARG A 191 -4.07 -29.42 -9.18
C ARG A 191 -5.27 -30.36 -9.14
N THR A 192 -6.10 -30.17 -8.12
CA THR A 192 -7.40 -30.83 -7.95
C THR A 192 -8.44 -29.75 -7.72
N LEU A 193 -9.50 -29.73 -8.54
CA LEU A 193 -10.58 -28.75 -8.39
C LEU A 193 -11.28 -28.97 -7.05
N VAL A 194 -11.38 -27.91 -6.25
CA VAL A 194 -12.11 -27.88 -4.98
C VAL A 194 -13.48 -27.28 -5.20
N GLU A 195 -13.52 -26.10 -5.88
CA GLU A 195 -14.78 -25.41 -6.17
C GLU A 195 -14.72 -24.77 -7.56
N LYS A 196 -15.72 -25.02 -8.38
CA LYS A 196 -15.90 -24.42 -9.69
C LYS A 196 -16.81 -23.20 -9.57
N ASN A 197 -16.31 -22.04 -9.91
CA ASN A 197 -17.05 -20.80 -9.79
C ASN A 197 -18.04 -20.59 -10.96
N GLU A 198 -19.19 -21.27 -10.90
CA GLU A 198 -20.28 -21.10 -11.86
C GLU A 198 -21.31 -20.06 -11.40
N GLN A 199 -21.26 -19.65 -10.12
CA GLN A 199 -22.22 -18.73 -9.51
C GLN A 199 -21.69 -17.30 -9.34
N LYS A 200 -20.53 -16.99 -9.93
CA LYS A 200 -19.90 -15.65 -9.90
C LYS A 200 -19.61 -15.19 -8.46
N PHE A 201 -19.08 -16.07 -7.65
CA PHE A 201 -18.64 -15.72 -6.31
C PHE A 201 -17.41 -14.82 -6.36
N ALA A 202 -17.42 -13.78 -5.55
CA ALA A 202 -16.28 -12.88 -5.36
C ALA A 202 -15.12 -13.56 -4.62
N GLY A 203 -15.41 -14.58 -3.80
CA GLY A 203 -14.41 -15.34 -3.07
C GLY A 203 -15.00 -16.47 -2.25
N TYR A 204 -14.09 -17.28 -1.72
CA TYR A 204 -14.39 -18.44 -0.89
C TYR A 204 -13.65 -18.36 0.44
N ILE A 205 -14.25 -18.86 1.50
CA ILE A 205 -13.64 -19.04 2.81
C ILE A 205 -13.62 -20.53 3.12
N ALA A 206 -12.39 -21.07 3.22
CA ALA A 206 -12.15 -22.48 3.54
C ALA A 206 -11.67 -22.63 5.00
N ASP A 207 -11.94 -23.79 5.59
CA ASP A 207 -11.37 -24.17 6.88
C ASP A 207 -9.94 -24.74 6.75
N ALA A 208 -9.36 -25.15 7.87
CA ALA A 208 -8.00 -25.67 7.91
C ALA A 208 -7.82 -27.02 7.19
N ASP A 209 -8.89 -27.75 6.89
CA ASP A 209 -8.88 -28.97 6.07
C ASP A 209 -9.07 -28.70 4.57
N PHE A 210 -9.08 -27.41 4.18
CA PHE A 210 -9.35 -26.95 2.82
C PHE A 210 -10.78 -27.23 2.32
N LYS A 211 -11.71 -27.43 3.23
CA LYS A 211 -13.12 -27.51 2.89
C LYS A 211 -13.70 -26.11 2.79
N VAL A 212 -14.30 -25.79 1.65
CA VAL A 212 -15.02 -24.52 1.47
C VAL A 212 -16.25 -24.52 2.36
N ARG A 213 -16.34 -23.54 3.24
CA ARG A 213 -17.40 -23.39 4.24
C ARG A 213 -18.32 -22.22 3.95
N MET A 214 -17.83 -21.24 3.20
CA MET A 214 -18.59 -20.04 2.84
C MET A 214 -18.12 -19.49 1.51
N ALA A 215 -19.04 -18.85 0.77
CA ALA A 215 -18.74 -18.04 -0.40
C ALA A 215 -19.38 -16.67 -0.26
N MET A 216 -18.80 -15.67 -0.90
CA MET A 216 -19.32 -14.31 -0.99
C MET A 216 -19.71 -13.99 -2.42
N ARG A 217 -20.90 -13.43 -2.63
CA ARG A 217 -21.40 -13.02 -3.94
C ARG A 217 -21.82 -11.56 -3.91
N SER A 218 -21.27 -10.77 -4.83
CA SER A 218 -21.67 -9.38 -5.00
C SER A 218 -23.11 -9.27 -5.49
N ARG A 219 -23.78 -8.20 -5.08
CA ARG A 219 -25.18 -7.87 -5.40
C ARG A 219 -25.22 -6.63 -6.29
N ASP A 220 -26.30 -6.50 -7.06
CA ASP A 220 -26.52 -5.33 -7.95
C ASP A 220 -26.69 -4.02 -7.18
N ASP A 221 -27.00 -4.08 -5.86
CA ASP A 221 -27.06 -2.91 -4.99
C ASP A 221 -25.71 -2.51 -4.40
N GLY A 222 -24.62 -3.20 -4.76
CA GLY A 222 -23.26 -2.99 -4.25
C GLY A 222 -22.98 -3.65 -2.90
N GLY A 223 -23.96 -4.32 -2.28
CA GLY A 223 -23.76 -5.16 -1.12
C GLY A 223 -23.23 -6.55 -1.47
N SER A 224 -23.22 -7.46 -0.51
CA SER A 224 -22.80 -8.84 -0.72
C SER A 224 -23.71 -9.85 0.00
N ASP A 225 -23.97 -11.00 -0.62
CA ASP A 225 -24.56 -12.15 0.02
C ASP A 225 -23.47 -13.08 0.54
N LEU A 226 -23.66 -13.61 1.75
CA LEU A 226 -22.88 -14.71 2.30
C LEU A 226 -23.68 -16.03 2.14
N LEU A 227 -23.02 -17.02 1.54
CA LEU A 227 -23.65 -18.29 1.22
C LEU A 227 -22.82 -19.45 1.79
N VAL A 228 -23.49 -20.51 2.20
CA VAL A 228 -22.86 -21.75 2.66
C VAL A 228 -23.30 -22.92 1.78
N PRO A 229 -22.44 -23.96 1.60
CA PRO A 229 -22.84 -25.13 0.84
C PRO A 229 -23.94 -25.91 1.56
N GLY A 230 -24.99 -26.32 0.83
CA GLY A 230 -26.06 -27.18 1.30
C GLY A 230 -25.79 -28.65 1.02
N ASP A 231 -26.67 -29.54 1.54
CA ASP A 231 -26.48 -31.00 1.53
C ASP A 231 -26.46 -31.64 0.13
N ARG A 232 -27.02 -30.97 -0.88
CA ARG A 232 -27.13 -31.48 -2.26
C ARG A 232 -26.22 -30.71 -3.26
N GLY A 233 -25.25 -29.95 -2.75
CA GLY A 233 -24.37 -29.14 -3.57
C GLY A 233 -24.96 -27.77 -3.99
N GLU A 234 -26.17 -27.42 -3.56
CA GLU A 234 -26.72 -26.09 -3.69
C GLU A 234 -26.06 -25.13 -2.70
N TRP A 235 -26.02 -23.84 -3.06
CA TRP A 235 -25.55 -22.78 -2.16
C TRP A 235 -26.74 -22.08 -1.50
N LYS A 236 -26.75 -22.01 -0.16
CA LYS A 236 -27.79 -21.38 0.64
C LYS A 236 -27.30 -20.05 1.17
N LYS A 237 -28.03 -18.98 0.88
CA LYS A 237 -27.80 -17.68 1.48
C LYS A 237 -28.10 -17.73 2.96
N VAL A 238 -27.14 -17.28 3.79
CA VAL A 238 -27.25 -17.23 5.24
C VAL A 238 -27.21 -15.84 5.81
N ASP A 239 -26.61 -14.88 5.07
CA ASP A 239 -26.49 -13.49 5.54
C ASP A 239 -26.35 -12.52 4.36
N THR A 240 -26.51 -11.23 4.65
CA THR A 240 -26.31 -10.15 3.68
C THR A 240 -25.50 -9.03 4.34
N ILE A 241 -24.50 -8.54 3.64
CA ILE A 241 -23.77 -7.33 3.99
C ILE A 241 -24.35 -6.21 3.14
N PRO A 242 -24.97 -5.18 3.74
CA PRO A 242 -25.48 -4.01 3.01
C PRO A 242 -24.36 -3.24 2.31
N PHE A 243 -24.70 -2.42 1.32
CA PHE A 243 -23.75 -1.60 0.57
C PHE A 243 -22.91 -0.69 1.48
N GLU A 244 -23.56 -0.01 2.42
CA GLU A 244 -22.91 0.91 3.36
C GLU A 244 -21.87 0.23 4.28
N ASP A 245 -21.98 -1.07 4.48
CA ASP A 245 -21.08 -1.90 5.31
C ASP A 245 -20.06 -2.68 4.47
N SER A 246 -20.16 -2.66 3.15
CA SER A 246 -19.47 -3.59 2.25
C SER A 246 -17.94 -3.46 2.23
N LEU A 247 -17.38 -2.31 2.65
CA LEU A 247 -15.94 -2.09 2.75
C LEU A 247 -15.39 -2.27 4.18
N THR A 248 -16.26 -2.46 5.17
CA THR A 248 -15.88 -2.57 6.59
C THR A 248 -16.33 -3.88 7.23
N THR A 249 -17.28 -4.57 6.60
CA THR A 249 -17.79 -5.87 7.08
C THR A 249 -17.35 -7.00 6.19
N GLN A 250 -16.68 -8.02 6.75
CA GLN A 250 -16.25 -9.17 5.99
C GLN A 250 -15.99 -10.40 6.88
N PRO A 251 -16.27 -11.60 6.35
CA PRO A 251 -15.89 -12.83 7.02
C PRO A 251 -14.36 -12.98 7.02
N GLY A 252 -13.82 -13.46 8.14
CA GLY A 252 -12.40 -13.76 8.33
C GLY A 252 -12.10 -15.26 8.29
N ALA A 253 -11.07 -15.66 9.04
CA ALA A 253 -10.60 -17.04 9.07
C ALA A 253 -11.36 -17.90 10.10
N TYR A 254 -11.44 -19.19 9.83
CA TYR A 254 -11.86 -20.20 10.81
C TYR A 254 -10.72 -20.52 11.78
N THR A 255 -11.06 -20.84 13.03
CA THR A 255 -10.14 -21.53 13.94
C THR A 255 -9.77 -22.90 13.36
N THR A 256 -8.62 -23.43 13.73
CA THR A 256 -8.11 -24.71 13.18
C THR A 256 -9.08 -25.87 13.39
N ASP A 257 -9.81 -25.87 14.50
CA ASP A 257 -10.83 -26.89 14.79
C ASP A 257 -12.18 -26.64 14.09
N GLY A 258 -12.29 -25.54 13.34
CA GLY A 258 -13.49 -25.16 12.59
C GLY A 258 -14.71 -24.77 13.43
N ARG A 259 -14.56 -24.66 14.76
CA ARG A 259 -15.69 -24.36 15.67
C ARG A 259 -16.05 -22.89 15.73
N SER A 260 -15.10 -22.02 15.43
CA SER A 260 -15.33 -20.58 15.38
C SER A 260 -14.82 -20.00 14.07
N MET A 261 -15.45 -18.92 13.64
CA MET A 261 -14.98 -18.07 12.56
C MET A 261 -14.92 -16.63 13.08
N TYR A 262 -13.82 -15.94 12.81
CA TYR A 262 -13.73 -14.52 13.09
C TYR A 262 -14.39 -13.70 11.98
N PHE A 263 -14.88 -12.53 12.34
CA PHE A 263 -15.67 -11.69 11.46
C PHE A 263 -15.46 -10.21 11.84
N THR A 264 -15.10 -9.35 10.93
CA THR A 264 -15.18 -7.91 11.14
C THR A 264 -16.56 -7.43 10.74
N ASP A 265 -17.22 -6.62 11.56
CA ASP A 265 -18.62 -6.21 11.33
C ASP A 265 -18.86 -4.78 11.79
N SER A 266 -19.35 -3.95 10.89
CA SER A 266 -19.77 -2.57 11.14
C SER A 266 -21.29 -2.38 11.11
N ARG A 267 -22.06 -3.44 10.88
CA ARG A 267 -23.53 -3.34 10.88
C ARG A 267 -24.02 -2.89 12.24
N GLU A 268 -25.01 -1.97 12.26
CA GLU A 268 -25.57 -1.35 13.47
C GLU A 268 -24.58 -0.48 14.27
N ARG A 269 -23.41 -0.18 13.71
CA ARG A 269 -22.37 0.65 14.30
C ARG A 269 -21.58 1.38 13.21
N ASN A 270 -20.72 2.34 13.57
CA ASN A 270 -19.88 3.02 12.60
C ASN A 270 -18.59 2.24 12.33
N THR A 271 -17.78 2.00 13.36
CA THR A 271 -16.49 1.31 13.23
C THR A 271 -16.65 -0.21 13.21
N ALA A 272 -15.89 -0.91 12.38
CA ALA A 272 -15.90 -2.36 12.35
C ALA A 272 -15.28 -2.95 13.62
N ALA A 273 -16.03 -3.81 14.30
CA ALA A 273 -15.60 -4.57 15.46
C ALA A 273 -15.24 -6.01 15.07
N LEU A 274 -14.40 -6.67 15.87
CA LEU A 274 -14.08 -8.09 15.71
C LEU A 274 -15.10 -8.95 16.50
N TYR A 275 -15.73 -9.88 15.81
CA TYR A 275 -16.60 -10.89 16.38
C TYR A 275 -16.03 -12.29 16.16
N ALA A 276 -16.27 -13.19 17.12
CA ALA A 276 -16.13 -14.62 16.95
C ALA A 276 -17.53 -15.22 16.78
N MET A 277 -17.76 -15.97 15.71
CA MET A 277 -19.01 -16.65 15.43
C MET A 277 -18.83 -18.15 15.69
N ASP A 278 -19.67 -18.73 16.55
CA ASP A 278 -19.77 -20.16 16.70
C ASP A 278 -20.39 -20.78 15.43
N THR A 279 -19.68 -21.70 14.80
CA THR A 279 -20.07 -22.22 13.49
C THR A 279 -21.26 -23.18 13.52
N ALA A 280 -21.59 -23.73 14.67
CA ALA A 280 -22.73 -24.66 14.83
C ALA A 280 -24.05 -23.92 15.07
N SER A 281 -24.01 -22.86 15.89
CA SER A 281 -25.19 -22.07 16.25
C SER A 281 -25.37 -20.80 15.44
N GLY A 282 -24.30 -20.29 14.79
CA GLY A 282 -24.26 -18.98 14.15
C GLY A 282 -24.23 -17.80 15.14
N THR A 283 -24.13 -18.08 16.44
CA THR A 283 -24.08 -17.04 17.49
C THR A 283 -22.78 -16.25 17.40
N ARG A 284 -22.88 -14.92 17.36
CA ARG A 284 -21.73 -14.01 17.32
C ARG A 284 -21.45 -13.45 18.72
N LYS A 285 -20.18 -13.44 19.11
CA LYS A 285 -19.68 -12.84 20.35
C LYS A 285 -18.71 -11.75 19.99
N LEU A 286 -18.92 -10.54 20.52
CA LEU A 286 -17.96 -9.43 20.42
C LEU A 286 -16.63 -9.83 21.06
N VAL A 287 -15.54 -9.68 20.34
CA VAL A 287 -14.16 -9.90 20.82
C VAL A 287 -13.52 -8.59 21.18
N PHE A 288 -13.59 -7.61 20.26
CA PHE A 288 -13.00 -6.28 20.47
C PHE A 288 -13.69 -5.22 19.59
N GLU A 289 -13.73 -3.99 20.08
CA GLU A 289 -14.21 -2.81 19.38
C GLU A 289 -13.44 -1.55 19.80
N ASP A 290 -13.31 -0.59 18.89
CA ASP A 290 -12.84 0.77 19.19
C ASP A 290 -13.85 1.78 18.62
N PRO A 291 -14.17 2.88 19.35
CA PRO A 291 -15.17 3.85 18.91
C PRO A 291 -14.67 4.80 17.80
N ARG A 292 -13.37 4.88 17.55
CA ARG A 292 -12.75 5.82 16.61
C ARG A 292 -12.30 5.17 15.31
N VAL A 293 -11.90 3.88 15.37
CA VAL A 293 -11.31 3.17 14.23
C VAL A 293 -11.84 1.76 14.09
N ASP A 294 -11.75 1.24 12.88
CA ASP A 294 -12.00 -0.16 12.60
C ASP A 294 -10.92 -1.04 13.24
N VAL A 295 -11.29 -2.25 13.62
CA VAL A 295 -10.30 -3.26 13.99
C VAL A 295 -9.38 -3.54 12.80
N GLY A 296 -8.08 -3.44 13.02
CA GLY A 296 -7.04 -3.66 12.02
C GLY A 296 -6.58 -5.10 11.92
N ASN A 297 -5.27 -5.32 12.11
CA ASN A 297 -4.68 -6.66 12.03
C ASN A 297 -5.00 -7.51 13.25
N THR A 298 -4.91 -8.83 13.09
CA THR A 298 -5.01 -9.78 14.20
C THR A 298 -3.72 -10.58 14.33
N LEU A 299 -3.23 -10.73 15.56
CA LEU A 299 -2.21 -11.70 15.89
C LEU A 299 -2.91 -12.98 16.37
N VAL A 300 -2.72 -14.06 15.63
CA VAL A 300 -3.41 -15.34 15.92
C VAL A 300 -2.41 -16.38 16.39
N ASP A 301 -2.83 -17.27 17.28
CA ASP A 301 -2.06 -18.45 17.65
C ASP A 301 -1.83 -19.33 16.41
N PRO A 302 -0.57 -19.68 16.07
CA PRO A 302 -0.24 -20.33 14.80
C PRO A 302 -0.80 -21.75 14.68
N LYS A 303 -1.11 -22.39 15.80
CA LYS A 303 -1.61 -23.78 15.84
C LYS A 303 -3.14 -23.86 15.91
N THR A 304 -3.75 -22.97 16.67
CA THR A 304 -5.21 -23.02 16.92
C THR A 304 -6.00 -22.03 16.09
N GLY A 305 -5.36 -20.98 15.57
CA GLY A 305 -6.03 -19.88 14.86
C GLY A 305 -6.83 -18.96 15.79
N LEU A 306 -6.69 -19.09 17.12
CA LEU A 306 -7.35 -18.20 18.07
C LEU A 306 -6.67 -16.81 18.06
N VAL A 307 -7.48 -15.76 18.05
CA VAL A 307 -6.99 -14.37 18.11
C VAL A 307 -6.42 -14.09 19.50
N GLN A 308 -5.18 -13.64 19.55
CA GLN A 308 -4.45 -13.30 20.77
C GLN A 308 -4.30 -11.81 20.97
N ALA A 309 -4.20 -11.03 19.90
CA ALA A 309 -4.24 -9.58 19.92
C ALA A 309 -4.89 -9.03 18.65
N VAL A 310 -5.39 -7.80 18.75
CA VAL A 310 -5.90 -7.02 17.61
C VAL A 310 -5.19 -5.67 17.56
N SER A 311 -5.05 -5.10 16.37
CA SER A 311 -4.52 -3.74 16.25
C SER A 311 -5.62 -2.73 15.99
N THR A 312 -5.39 -1.50 16.45
CA THR A 312 -6.16 -0.31 16.12
C THR A 312 -5.20 0.76 15.61
N ASP A 313 -5.51 1.41 14.49
CA ASP A 313 -4.64 2.43 13.90
C ASP A 313 -5.41 3.75 13.75
N TYR A 314 -5.23 4.65 14.72
CA TYR A 314 -5.79 6.01 14.65
C TYR A 314 -4.71 7.00 14.20
N LEU A 315 -4.00 7.62 15.14
CA LEU A 315 -2.80 8.43 14.86
C LEU A 315 -1.56 7.55 14.73
N LEU A 316 -1.49 6.57 15.62
CA LEU A 316 -0.50 5.50 15.65
C LEU A 316 -1.26 4.19 15.79
N GLU A 317 -0.67 3.13 15.33
CA GLU A 317 -1.29 1.82 15.52
C GLU A 317 -0.89 1.21 16.86
N GLU A 318 -1.84 0.57 17.54
CA GLU A 318 -1.72 0.01 18.87
C GLU A 318 -2.20 -1.45 18.92
N TRP A 319 -1.46 -2.36 19.58
CA TRP A 319 -1.91 -3.72 19.83
C TRP A 319 -2.73 -3.82 21.13
N GLN A 320 -3.94 -4.33 21.01
CA GLN A 320 -4.83 -4.62 22.13
C GLN A 320 -4.80 -6.12 22.42
N VAL A 321 -4.35 -6.47 23.62
CA VAL A 321 -4.18 -7.88 24.03
C VAL A 321 -5.53 -8.52 24.34
N ILE A 322 -5.87 -9.56 23.61
CA ILE A 322 -7.08 -10.39 23.85
C ILE A 322 -6.74 -11.60 24.72
N ASP A 323 -5.63 -12.30 24.42
CA ASP A 323 -5.12 -13.40 25.23
C ASP A 323 -4.00 -12.88 26.18
N PRO A 324 -4.22 -12.91 27.52
CA PRO A 324 -3.19 -12.48 28.47
C PRO A 324 -1.85 -13.22 28.34
N ALA A 325 -1.81 -14.39 27.72
CA ALA A 325 -0.60 -15.19 27.57
C ALA A 325 0.50 -14.51 26.74
N ILE A 326 0.14 -13.61 25.81
CA ILE A 326 1.14 -12.88 24.99
C ILE A 326 1.46 -11.48 25.50
N ARG A 327 0.82 -11.04 26.58
CA ARG A 327 1.02 -9.67 27.10
C ARG A 327 2.48 -9.37 27.41
N GLY A 328 3.17 -10.31 28.07
CA GLY A 328 4.56 -10.16 28.41
C GLY A 328 5.49 -10.14 27.19
N ASP A 329 5.11 -10.83 26.13
CA ASP A 329 5.88 -10.85 24.87
C ASP A 329 5.78 -9.50 24.17
N LEU A 330 4.58 -8.96 24.00
CA LEU A 330 4.38 -7.64 23.39
C LEU A 330 5.08 -6.54 24.18
N GLN A 331 4.98 -6.51 25.52
CA GLN A 331 5.68 -5.56 26.36
C GLN A 331 7.21 -5.60 26.21
N LYS A 332 7.79 -6.77 26.02
CA LYS A 332 9.24 -6.90 25.78
C LYS A 332 9.63 -6.42 24.38
N LEU A 333 8.78 -6.64 23.40
CA LEU A 333 9.01 -6.15 22.03
C LEU A 333 8.87 -4.62 21.96
N GLU A 334 7.92 -4.03 22.67
CA GLU A 334 7.78 -2.58 22.82
C GLU A 334 9.01 -1.94 23.47
N ALA A 335 9.69 -2.66 24.35
CA ALA A 335 10.90 -2.18 25.03
C ALA A 335 12.15 -2.15 24.09
N ILE A 336 12.08 -2.64 22.84
CA ILE A 336 13.14 -2.50 21.85
C ILE A 336 13.43 -1.01 21.58
N GLY A 337 12.39 -0.18 21.56
CA GLY A 337 12.51 1.26 21.37
C GLY A 337 11.23 1.92 20.90
N PRO A 338 11.21 3.26 20.79
CA PRO A 338 10.08 3.97 20.21
C PRO A 338 9.91 3.61 18.75
N GLY A 339 8.70 3.33 18.33
CA GLY A 339 8.38 2.97 16.94
C GLY A 339 7.28 1.93 16.86
N VAL A 340 7.29 1.23 15.75
CA VAL A 340 6.27 0.28 15.32
C VAL A 340 6.85 -1.12 15.40
N ILE A 341 6.09 -2.05 15.99
CA ILE A 341 6.43 -3.47 16.06
C ILE A 341 5.49 -4.27 15.16
N ASP A 342 6.05 -5.05 14.25
CA ASP A 342 5.31 -5.98 13.42
C ASP A 342 5.84 -7.42 13.59
N VAL A 343 5.00 -8.35 14.06
CA VAL A 343 5.34 -9.78 14.14
C VAL A 343 5.15 -10.39 12.75
N THR A 344 6.26 -10.55 12.02
CA THR A 344 6.24 -10.94 10.60
C THR A 344 6.02 -12.42 10.36
N SER A 345 6.50 -13.29 11.28
CA SER A 345 6.17 -14.73 11.29
C SER A 345 6.41 -15.35 12.67
N ARG A 346 5.90 -16.56 12.85
CA ARG A 346 6.02 -17.33 14.10
C ARG A 346 6.23 -18.81 13.75
N THR A 347 6.97 -19.55 14.60
CA THR A 347 7.03 -21.01 14.51
C THR A 347 5.66 -21.64 14.87
N LEU A 348 5.40 -22.85 14.39
CA LEU A 348 4.13 -23.51 14.66
C LEU A 348 3.92 -23.84 16.15
N ASP A 349 5.01 -24.11 16.88
CA ASP A 349 5.00 -24.29 18.34
C ASP A 349 4.97 -22.98 19.12
N ASP A 350 4.98 -21.88 18.40
CA ASP A 350 4.95 -20.51 18.93
C ASP A 350 6.13 -20.13 19.84
N SER A 351 7.24 -20.84 19.75
CA SER A 351 8.44 -20.59 20.58
C SER A 351 9.30 -19.42 20.10
N THR A 352 9.28 -19.14 18.80
CA THR A 352 10.15 -18.12 18.18
C THR A 352 9.35 -17.26 17.20
N TRP A 353 9.58 -15.95 17.29
CA TRP A 353 8.96 -14.98 16.38
C TRP A 353 10.03 -14.23 15.56
N THR A 354 9.71 -13.83 14.35
CA THR A 354 10.44 -12.77 13.65
C THR A 354 9.66 -11.48 13.76
N VAL A 355 10.37 -10.40 14.02
CA VAL A 355 9.79 -9.10 14.33
C VAL A 355 10.49 -8.03 13.53
N LEU A 356 9.72 -7.12 12.95
CA LEU A 356 10.20 -5.87 12.35
C LEU A 356 9.90 -4.73 13.32
N HIS A 357 10.91 -3.95 13.67
CA HIS A 357 10.78 -2.68 14.39
C HIS A 357 11.17 -1.53 13.45
N TYR A 358 10.35 -0.49 13.36
CA TYR A 358 10.62 0.69 12.54
C TYR A 358 9.95 1.95 13.14
N SER A 359 10.39 3.13 12.70
CA SER A 359 9.76 4.41 13.01
C SER A 359 9.81 5.32 11.78
N ALA A 360 9.35 6.56 11.89
CA ALA A 360 9.54 7.52 10.79
C ALA A 360 11.02 7.76 10.49
N GLU A 361 11.88 7.73 11.51
CA GLU A 361 13.32 8.01 11.46
C GLU A 361 14.18 6.75 11.32
N GLN A 362 13.58 5.57 11.16
CA GLN A 362 14.28 4.30 11.01
C GLN A 362 13.61 3.44 9.95
N SER A 363 14.33 3.09 8.90
CA SER A 363 13.80 2.28 7.79
C SER A 363 13.41 0.85 8.19
N GLY A 364 13.80 0.42 9.40
CA GLY A 364 13.44 -0.83 10.02
C GLY A 364 14.62 -1.74 10.32
N ALA A 365 14.48 -2.52 11.37
CA ALA A 365 15.41 -3.59 11.78
C ALA A 365 14.62 -4.86 12.07
N TYR A 366 15.17 -5.99 11.66
CA TYR A 366 14.57 -7.29 11.93
C TYR A 366 15.21 -7.96 13.12
N TYR A 367 14.37 -8.57 13.97
CA TYR A 367 14.74 -9.29 15.18
C TYR A 367 14.23 -10.73 15.15
N ARG A 368 14.96 -11.61 15.81
CA ARG A 368 14.45 -12.90 16.25
C ARG A 368 14.13 -12.80 17.74
N TYR A 369 12.89 -13.09 18.09
CA TYR A 369 12.43 -13.08 19.46
C TYR A 369 12.22 -14.51 19.96
N ASP A 370 12.89 -14.89 21.04
CA ASP A 370 12.74 -16.16 21.74
C ASP A 370 11.80 -15.97 22.94
N ARG A 371 10.64 -16.61 22.92
CA ARG A 371 9.62 -16.43 23.96
C ARG A 371 10.03 -17.00 25.31
N SER A 372 10.87 -18.05 25.32
CA SER A 372 11.29 -18.71 26.55
C SER A 372 12.23 -17.82 27.39
N SER A 373 13.15 -17.13 26.75
CA SER A 373 14.05 -16.17 27.39
C SER A 373 13.46 -14.75 27.41
N GLY A 374 12.61 -14.43 26.46
CA GLY A 374 12.11 -13.07 26.20
C GLY A 374 13.16 -12.17 25.57
N GLU A 375 14.16 -12.73 24.91
CA GLU A 375 15.22 -11.99 24.25
C GLU A 375 14.86 -11.69 22.80
N ALA A 376 14.99 -10.42 22.38
CA ALA A 376 14.92 -9.98 21.01
C ALA A 376 16.33 -9.71 20.48
N THR A 377 16.85 -10.62 19.67
CA THR A 377 18.16 -10.49 19.04
C THR A 377 18.04 -9.83 17.69
N LYS A 378 18.67 -8.66 17.49
CA LYS A 378 18.72 -7.97 16.18
C LYS A 378 19.49 -8.81 15.17
N LEU A 379 18.92 -9.00 13.98
CA LEU A 379 19.53 -9.77 12.89
C LEU A 379 20.13 -8.87 11.81
N PHE A 380 19.39 -7.84 11.38
CA PHE A 380 19.88 -6.88 10.38
C PHE A 380 18.97 -5.64 10.31
N ASP A 381 19.50 -4.58 9.71
CA ASP A 381 18.76 -3.39 9.30
C ASP A 381 18.28 -3.56 7.87
N VAL A 382 17.11 -2.98 7.56
CA VAL A 382 16.51 -3.03 6.20
C VAL A 382 17.34 -2.21 5.21
N ARG A 383 17.76 -1.00 5.62
CA ARG A 383 18.58 -0.06 4.84
C ARG A 383 19.74 0.47 5.69
N PRO A 384 20.80 -0.31 5.88
CA PRO A 384 21.92 0.12 6.71
C PRO A 384 22.64 1.36 6.16
N ALA A 385 22.56 1.63 4.85
CA ALA A 385 23.10 2.84 4.24
C ALA A 385 22.51 4.13 4.85
N LEU A 386 21.30 4.09 5.37
CA LEU A 386 20.64 5.24 6.01
C LEU A 386 20.98 5.42 7.50
N ALA A 387 21.84 4.57 8.07
CA ALA A 387 22.10 4.57 9.52
C ALA A 387 22.78 5.85 10.01
N ASP A 388 23.60 6.46 9.17
CA ASP A 388 24.35 7.70 9.48
C ASP A 388 23.69 8.95 8.91
N ASP A 389 22.55 8.80 8.21
CA ASP A 389 21.81 9.90 7.60
C ASP A 389 20.86 10.57 8.58
N THR A 390 20.61 11.86 8.36
CA THR A 390 19.63 12.62 9.13
C THR A 390 18.23 12.39 8.57
N LEU A 391 17.55 11.39 9.07
CA LEU A 391 16.11 11.20 8.88
C LEU A 391 15.33 12.08 9.87
N VAL A 392 14.12 12.49 9.50
CA VAL A 392 13.32 13.45 10.27
C VAL A 392 12.04 12.83 10.80
N PRO A 393 11.49 13.34 11.92
CA PRO A 393 10.21 12.89 12.47
C PRO A 393 9.06 13.11 11.51
N THR A 394 8.04 12.26 11.63
CA THR A 394 6.72 12.46 11.04
C THR A 394 5.70 12.67 12.17
N TRP A 395 4.96 13.76 12.08
CA TRP A 395 4.00 14.19 13.07
C TRP A 395 2.59 13.79 12.69
N PRO A 396 1.94 12.91 13.46
CA PRO A 396 0.51 12.61 13.26
C PRO A 396 -0.33 13.79 13.73
N LEU A 397 -1.36 14.16 12.97
CA LEU A 397 -2.22 15.31 13.21
C LEU A 397 -3.69 14.96 13.00
N GLU A 398 -4.56 15.73 13.67
CA GLU A 398 -5.98 15.80 13.35
C GLU A 398 -6.28 17.16 12.69
N LEU A 399 -6.72 17.15 11.44
CA LEU A 399 -7.21 18.33 10.75
C LEU A 399 -8.74 18.34 10.74
N LYS A 400 -9.33 19.50 10.57
CA LYS A 400 -10.77 19.65 10.36
C LYS A 400 -11.05 20.09 8.94
N SER A 401 -11.87 19.29 8.22
CA SER A 401 -12.42 19.73 6.96
C SER A 401 -13.41 20.89 7.17
N ARG A 402 -13.68 21.64 6.12
CA ARG A 402 -14.64 22.77 6.10
C ARG A 402 -16.04 22.40 6.56
N ASP A 403 -16.43 21.11 6.43
CA ASP A 403 -17.71 20.56 6.88
C ASP A 403 -17.60 19.76 8.18
N GLY A 404 -16.44 19.86 8.88
CA GLY A 404 -16.26 19.40 10.27
C GLY A 404 -15.79 17.97 10.44
N LEU A 405 -15.42 17.22 9.36
CA LEU A 405 -14.81 15.90 9.49
C LEU A 405 -13.42 16.01 10.13
N THR A 406 -13.04 14.99 10.90
CA THR A 406 -11.66 14.84 11.34
C THR A 406 -10.87 14.07 10.28
N LEU A 407 -9.81 14.69 9.76
CA LEU A 407 -8.90 14.12 8.78
C LEU A 407 -7.60 13.78 9.50
N VAL A 408 -7.37 12.50 9.79
CA VAL A 408 -6.08 12.06 10.34
C VAL A 408 -5.03 12.21 9.25
N SER A 409 -3.96 12.92 9.54
CA SER A 409 -2.94 13.32 8.58
C SER A 409 -1.55 13.17 9.19
N TYR A 410 -0.52 13.20 8.34
CA TYR A 410 0.87 13.12 8.80
C TYR A 410 1.68 14.22 8.13
N LEU A 411 2.46 14.93 8.93
CA LEU A 411 3.35 16.01 8.50
C LEU A 411 4.81 15.62 8.74
N THR A 412 5.62 15.70 7.70
CA THR A 412 7.07 15.55 7.78
C THR A 412 7.70 16.89 7.40
N LEU A 413 8.50 17.45 8.29
CA LEU A 413 9.18 18.75 8.08
C LEU A 413 10.64 18.51 7.69
N PRO A 414 11.24 19.36 6.82
CA PRO A 414 12.65 19.25 6.50
C PRO A 414 13.53 19.51 7.73
N ALA A 415 14.68 18.88 7.78
CA ALA A 415 15.63 19.07 8.86
C ALA A 415 15.98 20.56 9.05
N GLY A 416 15.94 21.03 10.30
CA GLY A 416 16.17 22.42 10.65
C GLY A 416 14.98 23.37 10.43
N ALA A 417 13.84 22.87 9.92
CA ALA A 417 12.61 23.66 9.83
C ALA A 417 11.76 23.61 11.10
N ASP A 418 12.01 22.63 11.96
CA ASP A 418 11.39 22.42 13.27
C ASP A 418 12.53 22.18 14.29
N THR A 419 13.14 23.26 14.79
CA THR A 419 14.36 23.17 15.61
C THR A 419 14.10 22.71 17.03
N ASN A 420 12.87 22.87 17.50
CA ASN A 420 12.44 22.45 18.86
C ASN A 420 11.67 21.11 18.86
N LEU A 421 11.47 20.50 17.67
CA LEU A 421 10.78 19.24 17.49
C LEU A 421 9.36 19.24 18.08
N ASP A 422 8.57 20.31 17.78
CA ASP A 422 7.18 20.42 18.23
C ASP A 422 6.14 20.19 17.12
N GLY A 423 6.59 19.85 15.91
CA GLY A 423 5.73 19.62 14.75
C GLY A 423 5.28 20.89 14.05
N LYS A 424 5.90 22.03 14.34
CA LYS A 424 5.63 23.31 13.71
C LYS A 424 6.86 23.81 12.96
N ALA A 425 6.65 24.38 11.80
CA ALA A 425 7.76 24.99 11.07
C ALA A 425 8.12 26.34 11.72
N ASP A 426 9.41 26.54 11.98
CA ASP A 426 9.93 27.84 12.49
C ASP A 426 9.72 28.98 11.48
N ARG A 427 9.53 28.65 10.22
CA ARG A 427 9.23 29.57 9.11
C ARG A 427 8.66 28.77 7.91
N PRO A 428 7.93 29.42 6.99
CA PRO A 428 7.38 28.74 5.82
C PRO A 428 8.47 28.05 4.97
N VAL A 429 8.16 26.83 4.50
CA VAL A 429 8.94 26.04 3.56
C VAL A 429 8.04 25.57 2.42
N PRO A 430 8.57 25.24 1.24
CA PRO A 430 7.74 24.64 0.19
C PRO A 430 7.10 23.33 0.68
N LEU A 431 5.87 23.07 0.26
CA LEU A 431 5.06 21.92 0.65
C LEU A 431 4.76 21.02 -0.54
N VAL A 432 4.92 19.72 -0.37
CA VAL A 432 4.36 18.70 -1.28
C VAL A 432 3.20 18.02 -0.58
N LEU A 433 1.99 18.22 -1.07
CA LEU A 433 0.83 17.43 -0.70
C LEU A 433 0.90 16.09 -1.42
N ASN A 434 0.87 14.99 -0.65
CA ASN A 434 1.01 13.64 -1.18
C ASN A 434 -0.22 12.77 -0.84
N PRO A 435 -1.33 12.88 -1.62
CA PRO A 435 -2.51 12.04 -1.44
C PRO A 435 -2.22 10.59 -1.80
N HIS A 436 -2.72 9.65 -0.97
CA HIS A 436 -2.60 8.22 -1.25
C HIS A 436 -3.51 7.77 -2.39
N GLY A 437 -3.16 6.64 -3.01
CA GLY A 437 -3.99 5.94 -3.98
C GLY A 437 -5.17 5.19 -3.34
N GLY A 438 -5.95 4.53 -4.15
CA GLY A 438 -7.11 3.76 -3.70
C GLY A 438 -8.38 4.16 -4.45
N PRO A 439 -9.30 4.99 -3.91
CA PRO A 439 -9.20 5.83 -2.70
C PRO A 439 -9.43 5.10 -1.37
N TRP A 440 -10.04 3.91 -1.41
CA TRP A 440 -10.34 3.09 -0.24
C TRP A 440 -9.07 2.39 0.27
N ALA A 441 -8.15 3.19 0.77
CA ALA A 441 -6.88 2.86 1.40
C ALA A 441 -6.62 3.88 2.52
N ARG A 442 -5.44 3.91 3.10
CA ARG A 442 -5.06 4.93 4.06
C ARG A 442 -3.55 5.15 4.12
N ASN A 443 -3.16 6.30 4.63
CA ASN A 443 -1.82 6.54 5.18
C ASN A 443 -1.79 6.10 6.64
N SER A 444 -0.65 5.60 7.09
CA SER A 444 -0.35 5.27 8.48
C SER A 444 1.01 5.81 8.86
N TYR A 445 1.26 5.94 10.16
CA TYR A 445 2.57 6.34 10.67
C TYR A 445 3.65 5.30 10.34
N GLY A 446 4.87 5.76 10.06
CA GLY A 446 6.04 4.91 9.86
C GLY A 446 7.05 5.51 8.88
N TYR A 447 8.07 4.71 8.54
CA TYR A 447 9.07 5.11 7.56
C TYR A 447 8.46 5.22 6.16
N SER A 448 8.73 6.35 5.53
CA SER A 448 8.37 6.62 4.14
C SER A 448 9.58 7.17 3.38
N SER A 449 10.11 6.38 2.42
CA SER A 449 11.21 6.86 1.56
C SER A 449 10.84 8.16 0.85
N THR A 450 9.59 8.30 0.38
CA THR A 450 9.10 9.52 -0.28
C THR A 450 9.11 10.72 0.66
N ALA A 451 8.61 10.57 1.90
CA ALA A 451 8.58 11.67 2.86
C ALA A 451 10.00 12.08 3.27
N GLN A 452 10.89 11.11 3.55
CA GLN A 452 12.28 11.38 3.92
C GLN A 452 13.06 12.01 2.77
N TRP A 453 12.85 11.52 1.54
CA TRP A 453 13.44 12.10 0.34
C TRP A 453 13.05 13.56 0.17
N LEU A 454 11.76 13.87 0.13
CA LEU A 454 11.28 15.24 -0.09
C LEU A 454 11.70 16.16 1.07
N ALA A 455 11.64 15.68 2.31
CA ALA A 455 12.11 16.45 3.47
C ALA A 455 13.61 16.75 3.40
N ASN A 456 14.45 15.78 2.99
CA ASN A 456 15.87 16.01 2.79
C ASN A 456 16.14 17.00 1.65
N ARG A 457 15.27 17.11 0.64
CA ARG A 457 15.35 18.11 -0.45
C ARG A 457 14.84 19.48 -0.03
N GLY A 458 14.28 19.63 1.17
CA GLY A 458 13.86 20.91 1.77
C GLY A 458 12.37 21.19 1.71
N TYR A 459 11.54 20.19 1.43
CA TYR A 459 10.09 20.30 1.36
C TYR A 459 9.42 19.78 2.63
N ALA A 460 8.40 20.47 3.13
CA ALA A 460 7.41 19.83 3.99
C ALA A 460 6.60 18.83 3.17
N VAL A 461 6.24 17.70 3.76
CA VAL A 461 5.41 16.68 3.13
C VAL A 461 4.16 16.47 3.97
N MET A 462 2.99 16.59 3.36
CA MET A 462 1.73 16.32 4.02
C MET A 462 0.99 15.19 3.33
N THR A 463 0.67 14.14 4.10
CA THR A 463 -0.21 13.06 3.68
C THR A 463 -1.52 13.16 4.46
N VAL A 464 -2.65 13.01 3.76
CA VAL A 464 -3.99 13.22 4.33
C VAL A 464 -4.82 11.98 4.13
N ASN A 465 -5.47 11.51 5.19
CA ASN A 465 -6.56 10.57 5.06
C ASN A 465 -7.85 11.37 4.82
N TYR A 466 -8.11 11.66 3.54
CA TYR A 466 -9.33 12.32 3.08
C TYR A 466 -10.53 11.37 3.19
N ARG A 467 -11.77 11.91 3.18
CA ARG A 467 -12.98 11.06 3.21
C ARG A 467 -12.92 9.96 2.15
N GLY A 468 -13.34 8.76 2.51
CA GLY A 468 -13.14 7.55 1.70
C GLY A 468 -11.94 6.71 2.14
N SER A 469 -11.00 7.26 2.93
CA SER A 469 -9.92 6.48 3.50
C SER A 469 -10.47 5.43 4.47
N THR A 470 -9.85 4.23 4.47
CA THR A 470 -10.27 3.09 5.28
C THR A 470 -9.76 3.18 6.72
N GLY A 471 -10.40 2.44 7.63
CA GLY A 471 -9.98 2.33 9.02
C GLY A 471 -10.63 3.34 9.97
N PHE A 472 -11.43 4.29 9.48
CA PHE A 472 -12.11 5.32 10.29
C PHE A 472 -13.63 5.11 10.37
N GLY A 473 -14.08 3.90 10.11
CA GLY A 473 -15.48 3.53 10.11
C GLY A 473 -16.20 3.76 8.78
N LYS A 474 -17.35 3.10 8.63
CA LYS A 474 -18.12 3.14 7.38
C LYS A 474 -18.64 4.53 7.02
N ASP A 475 -18.97 5.37 8.02
CA ASP A 475 -19.48 6.71 7.75
C ASP A 475 -18.45 7.59 7.04
N PHE A 476 -17.16 7.45 7.42
CA PHE A 476 -16.07 8.17 6.79
C PHE A 476 -15.85 7.70 5.34
N ILE A 477 -15.96 6.39 5.10
CA ILE A 477 -15.88 5.80 3.75
C ILE A 477 -17.06 6.28 2.91
N ASN A 478 -18.29 6.11 3.38
CA ASN A 478 -19.51 6.39 2.59
C ASN A 478 -19.69 7.88 2.29
N LYS A 479 -19.06 8.78 3.07
CA LYS A 479 -19.04 10.22 2.75
C LYS A 479 -18.24 10.55 1.47
N SER A 480 -17.54 9.59 0.89
CA SER A 480 -16.84 9.74 -0.41
C SER A 480 -17.69 9.33 -1.61
N ASP A 481 -18.87 8.73 -1.39
CA ASP A 481 -19.70 8.21 -2.46
C ASP A 481 -20.19 9.35 -3.38
N GLY A 482 -19.84 9.29 -4.67
CA GLY A 482 -20.12 10.34 -5.66
C GLY A 482 -19.28 11.61 -5.49
N GLU A 483 -18.25 11.61 -4.64
CA GLU A 483 -17.48 12.81 -4.29
C GLU A 483 -16.06 12.86 -4.88
N TRP A 484 -15.76 12.02 -5.86
CA TRP A 484 -14.51 12.17 -6.63
C TRP A 484 -14.50 13.55 -7.32
N ALA A 485 -13.39 14.30 -7.21
CA ALA A 485 -13.30 15.73 -7.56
C ALA A 485 -14.37 16.63 -6.90
N GLY A 486 -15.01 16.14 -5.85
CA GLY A 486 -15.94 16.89 -5.00
C GLY A 486 -15.34 17.10 -3.62
N LYS A 487 -16.07 16.71 -2.58
CA LYS A 487 -15.64 16.88 -1.19
C LYS A 487 -14.34 16.11 -0.83
N MET A 488 -14.01 15.04 -1.55
CA MET A 488 -12.71 14.36 -1.40
C MET A 488 -11.57 15.28 -1.79
N HIS A 489 -11.75 16.10 -2.83
CA HIS A 489 -10.79 17.12 -3.22
C HIS A 489 -10.81 18.30 -2.23
N ASP A 490 -11.99 18.71 -1.76
CA ASP A 490 -12.11 19.75 -0.73
C ASP A 490 -11.30 19.42 0.52
N ASP A 491 -11.29 18.15 0.98
CA ASP A 491 -10.49 17.70 2.13
C ASP A 491 -8.98 17.94 1.90
N LEU A 492 -8.50 17.73 0.66
CA LEU A 492 -7.10 17.98 0.30
C LEU A 492 -6.79 19.48 0.30
N ILE A 493 -7.71 20.31 -0.21
CA ILE A 493 -7.56 21.78 -0.18
C ILE A 493 -7.60 22.30 1.26
N ASP A 494 -8.49 21.77 2.11
CA ASP A 494 -8.56 22.14 3.52
C ASP A 494 -7.26 21.85 4.27
N ALA A 495 -6.57 20.76 3.92
CA ALA A 495 -5.26 20.44 4.47
C ALA A 495 -4.17 21.44 4.01
N VAL A 496 -4.22 21.88 2.75
CA VAL A 496 -3.32 22.94 2.24
C VAL A 496 -3.58 24.27 2.95
N ASP A 497 -4.86 24.66 3.06
CA ASP A 497 -5.26 25.89 3.73
C ASP A 497 -4.86 25.87 5.21
N TRP A 498 -5.00 24.73 5.87
CA TRP A 498 -4.53 24.52 7.24
C TRP A 498 -3.00 24.71 7.33
N ALA A 499 -2.22 24.11 6.43
CA ALA A 499 -0.76 24.23 6.43
C ALA A 499 -0.30 25.69 6.21
N ILE A 500 -0.99 26.44 5.36
CA ILE A 500 -0.76 27.89 5.15
C ILE A 500 -1.10 28.66 6.44
N ALA A 501 -2.26 28.38 7.05
CA ALA A 501 -2.69 29.05 8.27
C ALA A 501 -1.77 28.77 9.47
N GLN A 502 -1.15 27.58 9.53
CA GLN A 502 -0.13 27.25 10.54
C GLN A 502 1.26 27.84 10.23
N GLY A 503 1.43 28.52 9.10
CA GLY A 503 2.72 29.09 8.69
C GLY A 503 3.76 28.04 8.23
N ILE A 504 3.33 26.82 7.91
CA ILE A 504 4.19 25.75 7.42
C ILE A 504 4.66 26.07 6.00
N THR A 505 3.77 26.63 5.19
CA THR A 505 4.05 27.01 3.79
C THR A 505 3.36 28.32 3.41
N THR A 506 3.56 28.75 2.17
CA THR A 506 2.84 29.91 1.59
C THR A 506 2.03 29.46 0.36
N LYS A 507 1.02 30.25 0.01
CA LYS A 507 0.09 29.94 -1.09
C LYS A 507 0.77 29.66 -2.45
N ASP A 508 1.93 30.26 -2.69
CA ASP A 508 2.69 30.16 -3.94
C ASP A 508 3.78 29.06 -3.89
N GLN A 509 3.82 28.23 -2.84
CA GLN A 509 4.85 27.21 -2.63
C GLN A 509 4.29 25.81 -2.33
N VAL A 510 3.19 25.45 -2.95
CA VAL A 510 2.56 24.13 -2.78
C VAL A 510 2.56 23.35 -4.08
N ALA A 511 3.07 22.12 -4.08
CA ALA A 511 2.90 21.14 -5.14
C ALA A 511 2.00 19.99 -4.68
N ILE A 512 1.45 19.25 -5.64
CA ILE A 512 0.72 18.02 -5.38
C ILE A 512 1.36 16.87 -6.15
N MET A 513 1.53 15.71 -5.50
CA MET A 513 2.16 14.54 -6.10
C MET A 513 1.48 13.27 -5.56
N GLY A 514 1.01 12.40 -6.43
CA GLY A 514 0.40 11.15 -5.97
C GLY A 514 0.32 10.08 -7.03
N GLY A 515 0.02 8.85 -6.59
CA GLY A 515 -0.11 7.68 -7.46
C GLY A 515 -1.53 7.14 -7.55
N SER A 516 -1.94 6.62 -8.71
CA SER A 516 -3.26 6.02 -8.92
C SER A 516 -4.39 7.03 -8.64
N TYR A 517 -5.27 6.78 -7.66
CA TYR A 517 -6.22 7.82 -7.23
C TYR A 517 -5.50 9.11 -6.79
N GLY A 518 -4.31 9.03 -6.16
CA GLY A 518 -3.50 10.21 -5.84
C GLY A 518 -3.02 10.96 -7.09
N GLY A 519 -2.75 10.25 -8.19
CA GLY A 519 -2.48 10.83 -9.51
C GLY A 519 -3.70 11.54 -10.08
N TYR A 520 -4.88 10.90 -10.02
CA TYR A 520 -6.14 11.55 -10.34
C TYR A 520 -6.36 12.82 -9.49
N ALA A 521 -6.11 12.77 -8.19
CA ALA A 521 -6.21 13.93 -7.30
C ALA A 521 -5.22 15.04 -7.70
N THR A 522 -4.05 14.68 -8.19
CA THR A 522 -3.08 15.64 -8.77
C THR A 522 -3.67 16.33 -10.02
N LEU A 523 -4.22 15.54 -10.95
CA LEU A 523 -4.87 16.08 -12.14
C LEU A 523 -6.09 16.96 -11.78
N VAL A 524 -6.89 16.54 -10.79
CA VAL A 524 -8.00 17.35 -10.26
C VAL A 524 -7.48 18.66 -9.67
N GLY A 525 -6.40 18.63 -8.91
CA GLY A 525 -5.77 19.84 -8.36
C GLY A 525 -5.41 20.86 -9.43
N LEU A 526 -4.86 20.40 -10.56
CA LEU A 526 -4.44 21.28 -11.64
C LEU A 526 -5.58 21.72 -12.59
N THR A 527 -6.74 21.04 -12.54
CA THR A 527 -7.88 21.32 -13.42
C THR A 527 -9.06 21.97 -12.71
N PHE A 528 -9.36 21.62 -11.47
CA PHE A 528 -10.49 22.15 -10.69
C PHE A 528 -10.09 23.30 -9.77
N THR A 529 -8.85 23.29 -9.25
CA THR A 529 -8.30 24.34 -8.39
C THR A 529 -6.90 24.78 -8.85
N PRO A 530 -6.73 25.22 -10.12
CA PRO A 530 -5.44 25.47 -10.74
C PRO A 530 -4.59 26.54 -10.04
N GLU A 531 -5.20 27.37 -9.20
CA GLU A 531 -4.49 28.43 -8.47
C GLU A 531 -3.94 27.95 -7.11
N THR A 532 -4.25 26.73 -6.67
CA THR A 532 -3.78 26.20 -5.38
C THR A 532 -2.36 25.66 -5.48
N PHE A 533 -2.06 24.97 -6.58
CA PHE A 533 -0.79 24.28 -6.75
C PHE A 533 0.12 24.97 -7.78
N LYS A 534 1.40 24.98 -7.49
CA LYS A 534 2.43 25.54 -8.37
C LYS A 534 2.83 24.55 -9.47
N CYS A 535 2.76 23.25 -9.19
CA CYS A 535 2.97 22.16 -10.15
C CYS A 535 2.37 20.85 -9.62
N GLY A 536 2.32 19.82 -10.47
CA GLY A 536 1.84 18.49 -10.11
C GLY A 536 2.69 17.38 -10.68
N VAL A 537 2.73 16.25 -9.94
CA VAL A 537 3.33 14.99 -10.39
C VAL A 537 2.27 13.91 -10.32
N ASP A 538 1.81 13.47 -11.47
CA ASP A 538 0.84 12.38 -11.63
C ASP A 538 1.55 11.07 -11.91
N ILE A 539 1.32 10.06 -11.09
CA ILE A 539 1.85 8.71 -11.27
C ILE A 539 0.69 7.76 -11.53
N VAL A 540 0.58 7.26 -12.75
CA VAL A 540 -0.46 6.29 -13.19
C VAL A 540 -1.89 6.71 -12.82
N GLY A 541 -2.20 8.01 -12.87
CA GLY A 541 -3.51 8.54 -12.52
C GLY A 541 -4.50 8.52 -13.68
N PRO A 542 -5.76 8.15 -13.45
CA PRO A 542 -6.77 8.21 -14.50
C PRO A 542 -7.17 9.66 -14.81
N SER A 543 -7.20 10.01 -16.09
CA SER A 543 -7.60 11.34 -16.57
C SER A 543 -9.09 11.45 -16.93
N ASN A 544 -9.72 10.29 -17.21
CA ASN A 544 -11.13 10.22 -17.60
C ASN A 544 -11.82 9.02 -16.94
N LEU A 545 -12.79 9.30 -16.07
CA LEU A 545 -13.48 8.27 -15.30
C LEU A 545 -14.39 7.36 -16.15
N ASN A 546 -14.89 7.83 -17.31
CA ASN A 546 -15.63 6.98 -18.24
C ASN A 546 -14.73 5.92 -18.87
N THR A 547 -13.53 6.31 -19.35
CA THR A 547 -12.59 5.35 -19.93
C THR A 547 -12.01 4.43 -18.87
N LEU A 548 -11.70 4.93 -17.68
CA LEU A 548 -11.26 4.12 -16.54
C LEU A 548 -12.25 2.98 -16.26
N LEU A 549 -13.53 3.30 -16.01
CA LEU A 549 -14.53 2.30 -15.63
C LEU A 549 -14.91 1.35 -16.77
N SER A 550 -14.71 1.76 -18.03
CA SER A 550 -14.93 0.89 -19.19
C SER A 550 -13.77 -0.07 -19.47
N THR A 551 -12.60 0.13 -18.84
CA THR A 551 -11.38 -0.64 -19.09
C THR A 551 -10.81 -1.32 -17.84
N ILE A 552 -11.58 -1.39 -16.77
CA ILE A 552 -11.16 -2.12 -15.56
C ILE A 552 -10.82 -3.59 -15.87
N PRO A 553 -9.83 -4.16 -15.17
CA PRO A 553 -9.44 -5.54 -15.45
C PRO A 553 -10.58 -6.53 -15.17
N PRO A 554 -10.71 -7.61 -15.97
CA PRO A 554 -11.81 -8.57 -15.83
C PRO A 554 -11.97 -9.14 -14.41
N TYR A 555 -10.87 -9.40 -13.71
CA TYR A 555 -10.89 -9.94 -12.35
C TYR A 555 -11.43 -8.96 -11.29
N TRP A 556 -11.78 -7.71 -11.67
CA TRP A 556 -12.54 -6.78 -10.82
C TRP A 556 -14.05 -6.83 -11.04
N ALA A 557 -14.54 -7.76 -11.86
CA ALA A 557 -15.98 -7.88 -12.17
C ALA A 557 -16.86 -7.96 -10.90
N SER A 558 -16.39 -8.65 -9.85
CA SER A 558 -17.09 -8.73 -8.57
C SER A 558 -17.15 -7.41 -7.80
N PHE A 559 -16.29 -6.45 -8.13
CA PHE A 559 -16.22 -5.13 -7.48
C PHE A 559 -16.88 -4.02 -8.33
N PHE A 560 -17.33 -4.33 -9.53
CA PHE A 560 -17.88 -3.34 -10.47
C PHE A 560 -19.05 -2.54 -9.87
N GLU A 561 -19.97 -3.20 -9.18
CA GLU A 561 -21.14 -2.53 -8.58
C GLU A 561 -20.73 -1.55 -7.46
N GLN A 562 -19.62 -1.79 -6.78
CA GLN A 562 -19.04 -0.83 -5.84
C GLN A 562 -18.58 0.43 -6.56
N PHE A 563 -17.87 0.29 -7.68
CA PHE A 563 -17.47 1.43 -8.50
C PHE A 563 -18.69 2.19 -9.03
N ALA A 564 -19.68 1.47 -9.59
CA ALA A 564 -20.89 2.08 -10.13
C ALA A 564 -21.66 2.91 -9.08
N LYS A 565 -21.72 2.43 -7.84
CA LYS A 565 -22.41 3.13 -6.74
C LYS A 565 -21.58 4.26 -6.12
N ARG A 566 -20.27 4.03 -5.92
CA ARG A 566 -19.41 4.96 -5.18
C ARG A 566 -18.78 6.04 -6.06
N VAL A 567 -18.58 5.77 -7.35
CA VAL A 567 -17.93 6.71 -8.29
C VAL A 567 -18.91 7.24 -9.30
N GLY A 568 -19.68 6.37 -9.94
CA GLY A 568 -20.69 6.68 -10.95
C GLY A 568 -20.93 5.49 -11.87
N ASP A 569 -22.17 5.30 -12.31
CA ASP A 569 -22.56 4.17 -13.15
C ASP A 569 -22.41 4.48 -14.65
N PRO A 570 -21.37 3.96 -15.34
CA PRO A 570 -21.16 4.23 -16.76
C PRO A 570 -22.23 3.62 -17.68
N ARG A 571 -23.17 2.81 -17.14
CA ARG A 571 -24.28 2.20 -17.88
C ARG A 571 -25.46 3.15 -18.00
N THR A 572 -25.53 4.20 -17.19
CA THR A 572 -26.64 5.19 -17.17
C THR A 572 -26.19 6.53 -17.75
N GLU A 573 -27.10 7.28 -18.36
CA GLU A 573 -26.75 8.60 -18.91
C GLU A 573 -26.40 9.62 -17.82
N ASP A 574 -27.07 9.55 -16.67
CA ASP A 574 -26.75 10.42 -15.53
C ASP A 574 -25.38 10.09 -14.93
N GLY A 575 -25.06 8.78 -14.82
CA GLY A 575 -23.75 8.36 -14.35
C GLY A 575 -22.63 8.75 -15.31
N LYS A 576 -22.81 8.56 -16.62
CA LYS A 576 -21.82 9.01 -17.63
C LYS A 576 -21.58 10.52 -17.53
N ARG A 577 -22.63 11.32 -17.40
CA ARG A 577 -22.50 12.78 -17.24
C ARG A 577 -21.73 13.13 -15.98
N MET A 578 -22.06 12.50 -14.84
CA MET A 578 -21.34 12.72 -13.59
C MET A 578 -19.85 12.33 -13.71
N LEU A 579 -19.55 11.18 -14.32
CA LEU A 579 -18.17 10.75 -14.57
C LEU A 579 -17.42 11.75 -15.48
N GLU A 580 -18.09 12.27 -16.52
CA GLU A 580 -17.52 13.30 -17.40
C GLU A 580 -17.24 14.60 -16.65
N GLU A 581 -18.21 15.10 -15.86
CA GLU A 581 -18.08 16.30 -15.05
C GLU A 581 -16.94 16.22 -14.01
N ARG A 582 -16.62 15.01 -13.55
CA ARG A 582 -15.56 14.69 -12.56
C ARG A 582 -14.22 14.31 -13.20
N SER A 583 -14.13 14.26 -14.53
CA SER A 583 -12.91 13.87 -15.26
C SER A 583 -11.98 15.05 -15.52
N PRO A 584 -10.72 15.00 -15.09
CA PRO A 584 -9.73 16.06 -15.38
C PRO A 584 -9.59 16.39 -16.86
N LEU A 585 -9.67 15.38 -17.74
CA LEU A 585 -9.53 15.53 -19.18
C LEU A 585 -10.52 16.55 -19.77
N THR A 586 -11.74 16.64 -19.23
CA THR A 586 -12.78 17.57 -19.70
C THR A 586 -12.48 19.03 -19.33
N ARG A 587 -11.54 19.25 -18.44
CA ARG A 587 -11.12 20.56 -17.93
C ARG A 587 -9.63 20.87 -18.22
N VAL A 588 -9.05 20.17 -19.18
CA VAL A 588 -7.63 20.32 -19.53
C VAL A 588 -7.23 21.78 -19.85
N ASP A 589 -8.15 22.59 -20.36
CA ASP A 589 -7.96 24.03 -20.63
C ASP A 589 -7.62 24.86 -19.37
N ALA A 590 -7.95 24.36 -18.19
CA ALA A 590 -7.65 25.05 -16.93
C ALA A 590 -6.21 24.82 -16.47
N ILE A 591 -5.49 23.83 -17.00
CA ILE A 591 -4.12 23.55 -16.64
C ILE A 591 -3.23 24.70 -17.14
N ASN A 592 -2.64 25.43 -16.20
CA ASN A 592 -1.74 26.55 -16.46
C ASN A 592 -0.44 26.44 -15.63
N LYS A 593 -0.20 25.26 -15.05
CA LYS A 593 0.97 24.94 -14.22
C LYS A 593 1.73 23.75 -14.81
N PRO A 594 3.03 23.63 -14.54
CA PRO A 594 3.82 22.46 -14.96
C PRO A 594 3.23 21.14 -14.44
N LEU A 595 3.20 20.13 -15.29
CA LEU A 595 2.74 18.78 -14.98
C LEU A 595 3.76 17.76 -15.46
N LEU A 596 4.15 16.84 -14.56
CA LEU A 596 4.91 15.64 -14.86
C LEU A 596 3.98 14.43 -14.74
N ILE A 597 3.94 13.57 -15.76
CA ILE A 597 3.18 12.32 -15.77
C ILE A 597 4.13 11.15 -15.88
N GLY A 598 3.95 10.12 -15.05
CA GLY A 598 4.66 8.84 -15.12
C GLY A 598 3.71 7.68 -15.33
N GLN A 599 3.97 6.79 -16.31
CA GLN A 599 3.09 5.69 -16.68
C GLN A 599 3.86 4.39 -16.96
N GLY A 600 3.31 3.25 -16.52
CA GLY A 600 3.71 1.92 -16.98
C GLY A 600 2.84 1.46 -18.15
N ALA A 601 3.48 0.98 -19.23
CA ALA A 601 2.75 0.61 -20.46
C ALA A 601 1.86 -0.63 -20.27
N ASN A 602 2.21 -1.51 -19.32
CA ASN A 602 1.47 -2.76 -19.08
C ASN A 602 0.45 -2.62 -17.95
N ASP A 603 0.16 -1.40 -17.48
CA ASP A 603 -0.77 -1.17 -16.37
C ASP A 603 -2.16 -1.77 -16.65
N PRO A 604 -2.59 -2.80 -15.89
CA PRO A 604 -3.89 -3.41 -16.11
C PRO A 604 -5.05 -2.62 -15.46
N ARG A 605 -4.76 -1.76 -14.49
CA ARG A 605 -5.75 -1.03 -13.67
C ARG A 605 -6.09 0.33 -14.26
N VAL A 606 -5.05 1.12 -14.56
CA VAL A 606 -5.15 2.43 -15.21
C VAL A 606 -4.36 2.35 -16.50
N LYS A 607 -5.06 2.10 -17.60
CA LYS A 607 -4.42 1.87 -18.90
C LYS A 607 -3.54 3.05 -19.32
N GLN A 608 -2.44 2.77 -20.03
CA GLN A 608 -1.57 3.79 -20.62
C GLN A 608 -2.39 4.87 -21.36
N ALA A 609 -3.51 4.49 -21.99
CA ALA A 609 -4.42 5.41 -22.68
C ALA A 609 -4.94 6.55 -21.80
N GLU A 610 -4.99 6.38 -20.46
CA GLU A 610 -5.39 7.46 -19.54
C GLU A 610 -4.35 8.59 -19.53
N SER A 611 -3.08 8.27 -19.54
CA SER A 611 -2.00 9.25 -19.68
C SER A 611 -1.90 9.79 -21.11
N ASP A 612 -1.96 8.92 -22.12
CA ASP A 612 -1.84 9.31 -23.53
C ASP A 612 -2.90 10.36 -23.92
N GLN A 613 -4.18 10.17 -23.50
CA GLN A 613 -5.28 11.06 -23.89
C GLN A 613 -5.15 12.47 -23.30
N ILE A 614 -4.69 12.61 -22.05
CA ILE A 614 -4.52 13.94 -21.45
C ILE A 614 -3.26 14.63 -22.00
N VAL A 615 -2.18 13.90 -22.23
CA VAL A 615 -0.96 14.43 -22.88
C VAL A 615 -1.29 14.95 -24.27
N GLN A 616 -1.98 14.17 -25.10
CA GLN A 616 -2.40 14.60 -26.45
C GLN A 616 -3.29 15.85 -26.40
N ALA A 617 -4.21 15.92 -25.45
CA ALA A 617 -5.07 17.08 -25.28
C ALA A 617 -4.29 18.34 -24.87
N MET A 618 -3.29 18.20 -23.99
CA MET A 618 -2.39 19.30 -23.58
C MET A 618 -1.51 19.76 -24.75
N GLU A 619 -0.88 18.83 -25.48
CA GLU A 619 -0.04 19.16 -26.66
C GLU A 619 -0.85 19.87 -27.75
N ALA A 620 -2.06 19.39 -28.06
CA ALA A 620 -2.95 20.03 -29.04
C ALA A 620 -3.27 21.50 -28.68
N LYS A 621 -3.26 21.82 -27.38
CA LYS A 621 -3.50 23.16 -26.83
C LYS A 621 -2.21 23.92 -26.51
N LYS A 622 -1.05 23.31 -26.76
CA LYS A 622 0.28 23.85 -26.46
C LYS A 622 0.48 24.13 -24.96
N ILE A 623 -0.10 23.31 -24.10
CA ILE A 623 0.12 23.33 -22.65
C ILE A 623 1.33 22.44 -22.36
N PRO A 624 2.40 22.95 -21.70
CA PRO A 624 3.58 22.17 -21.38
C PRO A 624 3.26 20.97 -20.47
N VAL A 625 3.74 19.78 -20.84
CA VAL A 625 3.65 18.56 -20.04
C VAL A 625 4.90 17.73 -20.28
N THR A 626 5.44 17.11 -19.23
CA THR A 626 6.50 16.09 -19.35
C THR A 626 5.87 14.73 -19.13
N TYR A 627 6.06 13.79 -20.06
CA TYR A 627 5.51 12.45 -20.01
C TYR A 627 6.62 11.41 -20.00
N VAL A 628 6.69 10.62 -18.92
CA VAL A 628 7.64 9.52 -18.74
C VAL A 628 6.89 8.19 -18.83
N LEU A 629 7.36 7.30 -19.71
CA LEU A 629 6.76 5.99 -19.99
C LEU A 629 7.79 4.87 -19.78
N PHE A 630 7.37 3.82 -19.08
CA PHE A 630 8.17 2.60 -18.90
C PHE A 630 7.47 1.40 -19.57
N PRO A 631 8.04 0.84 -20.67
CA PRO A 631 7.40 -0.21 -21.46
C PRO A 631 7.30 -1.56 -20.74
N ASP A 632 8.06 -1.78 -19.67
CA ASP A 632 8.14 -3.02 -18.89
C ASP A 632 7.58 -2.87 -17.46
N GLU A 633 6.80 -1.81 -17.22
CA GLU A 633 6.14 -1.55 -15.94
C GLU A 633 4.62 -1.61 -16.05
N GLY A 634 3.98 -1.92 -14.90
CA GLY A 634 2.54 -1.95 -14.71
C GLY A 634 2.01 -0.78 -13.88
N HIS A 635 1.19 -1.08 -12.87
CA HIS A 635 0.60 -0.07 -11.98
C HIS A 635 1.62 0.40 -10.93
N GLY A 636 2.55 1.25 -11.36
CA GLY A 636 3.71 1.73 -10.61
C GLY A 636 5.03 1.16 -11.14
N PHE A 637 6.14 1.71 -10.64
CA PHE A 637 7.49 1.41 -11.14
C PHE A 637 8.18 0.44 -10.18
N ALA A 638 8.10 -0.81 -10.53
CA ALA A 638 8.48 -1.91 -9.66
C ALA A 638 9.97 -2.27 -9.77
N ARG A 639 10.58 -2.08 -10.94
CA ARG A 639 12.01 -2.26 -11.11
C ARG A 639 12.75 -1.09 -10.44
N PRO A 640 13.78 -1.36 -9.62
CA PRO A 640 14.49 -0.29 -8.92
C PRO A 640 15.13 0.72 -9.86
N GLU A 641 15.59 0.30 -11.07
CA GLU A 641 16.16 1.17 -12.08
C GLU A 641 15.11 2.14 -12.62
N ASN A 642 13.87 1.67 -12.85
CA ASN A 642 12.78 2.51 -13.33
C ASN A 642 12.28 3.46 -12.22
N SER A 643 12.17 2.97 -11.00
CA SER A 643 11.84 3.81 -9.82
C SER A 643 12.90 4.89 -9.62
N MET A 644 14.18 4.55 -9.72
CA MET A 644 15.30 5.50 -9.61
C MET A 644 15.21 6.58 -10.70
N ALA A 645 15.04 6.16 -11.96
CA ALA A 645 14.94 7.05 -13.09
C ALA A 645 13.76 8.03 -12.94
N PHE A 646 12.58 7.55 -12.56
CA PHE A 646 11.42 8.42 -12.36
C PHE A 646 11.62 9.40 -11.21
N ASN A 647 12.19 8.96 -10.08
CA ASN A 647 12.45 9.83 -8.95
C ASN A 647 13.53 10.88 -9.28
N ALA A 648 14.53 10.56 -10.11
CA ALA A 648 15.50 11.53 -10.58
C ALA A 648 14.87 12.65 -11.44
N VAL A 649 13.97 12.28 -12.36
CA VAL A 649 13.20 13.25 -13.16
C VAL A 649 12.29 14.08 -12.25
N THR A 650 11.59 13.44 -11.32
CA THR A 650 10.67 14.11 -10.38
C THR A 650 11.41 15.11 -9.49
N GLU A 651 12.58 14.77 -9.02
CA GLU A 651 13.40 15.63 -8.16
C GLU A 651 13.83 16.90 -8.89
N ALA A 652 14.34 16.78 -10.12
CA ALA A 652 14.71 17.92 -10.95
C ALA A 652 13.49 18.80 -11.30
N PHE A 653 12.35 18.17 -11.59
CA PHE A 653 11.07 18.86 -11.86
C PHE A 653 10.58 19.66 -10.65
N LEU A 654 10.57 19.07 -9.46
CA LEU A 654 10.13 19.75 -8.23
C LEU A 654 11.11 20.87 -7.83
N ALA A 655 12.42 20.68 -8.03
CA ALA A 655 13.41 21.71 -7.76
C ALA A 655 13.22 22.95 -8.64
N GLU A 656 12.92 22.76 -9.93
CA GLU A 656 12.59 23.87 -10.85
C GLU A 656 11.29 24.56 -10.42
N CYS A 657 10.29 23.78 -10.02
CA CYS A 657 8.98 24.31 -9.63
C CYS A 657 9.00 25.03 -8.28
N LEU A 658 9.51 24.41 -7.23
CA LEU A 658 9.41 24.87 -5.83
C LEU A 658 10.71 25.48 -5.28
N GLY A 659 11.85 25.25 -5.94
CA GLY A 659 13.15 25.73 -5.51
C GLY A 659 13.71 24.95 -4.32
N GLY A 660 13.84 23.67 -4.39
CA GLY A 660 14.53 22.81 -3.41
C GLY A 660 15.93 22.45 -3.85
N ARG A 661 16.59 21.62 -3.04
CA ARG A 661 17.83 20.94 -3.44
C ARG A 661 17.49 19.77 -4.35
N PHE A 662 18.44 19.37 -5.17
CA PHE A 662 18.31 18.15 -5.96
C PHE A 662 19.68 17.51 -6.20
N GLU A 663 19.69 16.21 -6.34
CA GLU A 663 20.82 15.46 -6.86
C GLU A 663 20.73 15.46 -8.39
N PRO A 664 21.82 15.73 -9.13
CA PRO A 664 21.80 15.61 -10.59
C PRO A 664 21.29 14.24 -11.04
N ILE A 665 20.64 14.16 -12.22
CA ILE A 665 20.15 12.88 -12.76
C ILE A 665 21.31 11.87 -12.91
N GLY A 666 22.48 12.31 -13.38
CA GLY A 666 23.67 11.48 -13.46
C GLY A 666 23.45 10.18 -14.21
N ASP A 667 23.83 9.06 -13.57
CA ASP A 667 23.73 7.70 -14.13
C ASP A 667 22.43 6.98 -13.71
N ASP A 668 21.45 7.66 -13.11
CA ASP A 668 20.23 7.06 -12.57
C ASP A 668 19.30 6.42 -13.62
N PHE A 669 19.60 6.62 -14.90
CA PHE A 669 18.93 5.91 -16.00
C PHE A 669 19.61 4.57 -16.37
N ALA A 670 20.73 4.23 -15.72
CA ALA A 670 21.41 2.98 -15.99
C ALA A 670 20.50 1.76 -15.72
N GLY A 671 20.32 0.91 -16.73
CA GLY A 671 19.45 -0.26 -16.65
C GLY A 671 17.94 0.03 -16.70
N SER A 672 17.53 1.30 -16.72
CA SER A 672 16.12 1.69 -16.85
C SER A 672 15.62 1.53 -18.27
N SER A 673 14.34 1.25 -18.42
CA SER A 673 13.61 1.26 -19.69
C SER A 673 12.96 2.60 -20.03
N ILE A 674 13.36 3.67 -19.32
CA ILE A 674 12.75 4.99 -19.44
C ILE A 674 12.63 5.48 -20.88
N GLY A 675 11.43 5.93 -21.24
CA GLY A 675 11.16 6.74 -22.42
C GLY A 675 10.48 8.04 -22.02
N VAL A 676 10.74 9.11 -22.76
CA VAL A 676 10.08 10.42 -22.54
C VAL A 676 9.44 10.86 -23.86
N PRO A 677 8.21 10.40 -24.14
CA PRO A 677 7.50 10.71 -25.38
C PRO A 677 7.21 12.19 -25.61
N ALA A 678 7.09 13.00 -24.53
CA ALA A 678 6.80 14.42 -24.60
C ALA A 678 7.52 15.23 -23.51
N GLY A 679 7.95 16.45 -23.83
CA GLY A 679 8.33 17.50 -22.89
C GLY A 679 9.61 17.27 -22.09
N ALA A 680 10.58 16.53 -22.63
CA ALA A 680 11.88 16.34 -21.96
C ALA A 680 12.59 17.68 -21.68
N GLU A 681 12.40 18.68 -22.53
CA GLU A 681 12.96 20.03 -22.42
C GLU A 681 12.40 20.83 -21.23
N HIS A 682 11.31 20.39 -20.62
CA HIS A 682 10.69 21.09 -19.48
C HIS A 682 11.30 20.70 -18.14
N VAL A 683 12.19 19.71 -18.10
CA VAL A 683 12.87 19.29 -16.87
C VAL A 683 14.38 19.50 -17.01
N PRO A 684 15.00 20.25 -16.09
CA PRO A 684 16.43 20.54 -16.16
C PRO A 684 17.30 19.27 -16.19
N GLY A 685 18.21 19.19 -17.14
CA GLY A 685 19.15 18.08 -17.31
C GLY A 685 18.57 16.81 -17.93
N LEU A 686 17.26 16.73 -18.19
CA LEU A 686 16.62 15.53 -18.69
C LEU A 686 17.03 15.18 -20.13
N VAL A 687 17.12 16.17 -21.02
CA VAL A 687 17.54 15.97 -22.43
C VAL A 687 18.95 15.39 -22.51
N GLU A 688 19.87 15.93 -21.73
CA GLU A 688 21.28 15.48 -21.67
C GLU A 688 21.38 14.07 -21.07
N ALA A 689 20.61 13.78 -20.01
CA ALA A 689 20.59 12.47 -19.39
C ALA A 689 20.03 11.40 -20.34
N LEU A 690 18.97 11.70 -21.09
CA LEU A 690 18.41 10.79 -22.11
C LEU A 690 19.41 10.52 -23.23
N ALA A 691 20.09 11.55 -23.74
CA ALA A 691 21.11 11.38 -24.78
C ALA A 691 22.27 10.48 -24.31
N THR A 692 22.69 10.63 -23.06
CA THR A 692 23.73 9.79 -22.42
C THR A 692 23.25 8.34 -22.28
N HIS A 693 22.02 8.15 -21.80
CA HIS A 693 21.40 6.85 -21.67
C HIS A 693 21.29 6.11 -23.01
N GLU A 694 20.74 6.75 -24.04
CA GLU A 694 20.67 6.16 -25.38
C GLU A 694 22.04 5.76 -25.95
N ALA A 695 23.07 6.59 -25.71
CA ALA A 695 24.44 6.27 -26.14
C ALA A 695 25.01 5.04 -25.39
N SER A 696 24.60 4.80 -24.16
CA SER A 696 25.02 3.65 -23.37
C SER A 696 24.33 2.34 -23.81
N VAL A 697 23.05 2.42 -24.19
CA VAL A 697 22.25 1.25 -24.65
C VAL A 697 22.68 0.78 -26.05
N ARG A 698 23.23 1.68 -26.88
CA ARG A 698 23.73 1.35 -28.23
C ARG A 698 25.11 0.70 -28.27
N LYS A 699 25.84 0.66 -27.15
CA LYS A 699 27.16 0.01 -27.00
C LYS A 699 27.02 -1.42 -26.48
#